data_b16d2498cc8e31b85f3983bc60dd9ab1
#
_entry.id   b16d2498cc8e31b85f3983bc60dd9ab1
#
_cell.length_a   1.000
_cell.length_b   1.000
_cell.length_c   1.000
_cell.angle_alpha   90.00
_cell.angle_beta   90.00
_cell.angle_gamma   90.00
#
_symmetry.space_group_name_H-M   'P 1'
#
loop_
_entity.id
_entity.type
_entity.pdbx_description
1 polymer ?
#
loop_
_entity_poly.entity_id
_entity_poly.type
_entity_poly.pdbx_seq_one_letter_code
_entity_poly.pdbx_strand_id
1 'polypeptide(L)'
;MTGPVQRGRHYLRVDGRATLPVGAHVVPPAGPDWPWRVGAEAFERAFTDMAALGLDAARIDLLWAALEPAAGTFDETHLRVLDRVLEHARRLGIRLHPTLFTGGEVGDAYWDVPWRAGRHPHADPGMRALQADQAAMLGRRWRSDPALLAWDLADEPPMWLFRETTDDDARAWTGELAAALRAADPGHLVTIGTASQEVGWGPFRADVVADQLDFACVHPYPIYSPELYPDGLLGARLTHAAAFETALAAGAGRPVMVHEYGASAAQFDPERIAAHDRLLAWSSLGRGAIGFFAWCWTDAEPAAFGRAPYVRQAHETQFGVTEWNGTLRPRGRVLGELAATVRGLPLDALAGDGPWASVAIPVPHEFVRPYDPVAFGLEGPPAGLYTPAEQAWTPTRSPGPLVAAWLNSFVLAARAGLSAAFPRERLDGRWPEARLVLLPAPLAATSSSLHRVRTSWWSGAADHFARGGSVYVSCSADVAIPEMAPLLGARIIDRAPAGVPPVLRFVLPWGPFAPGDELVLPPGDGTLTTGSVLLAPAAGSHVVAVDAMGEPALVLAERGPGRSVVCAHPVELLLARQPGAHGPADRSWGLYQGLAEATGTAEPAAARHPDVTSGVLAGPAGALLVLTNHGPDPVRAAITLPGDAAAVRAFGPHGPAALPFEPGATEIDLAAHGAAIIGWDQARAGE
;
A
#
# COMPACT_ATOMS: atom_id res chain seq x y z
N MET A 1 18.46 -7.77 -23.85
CA MET A 1 17.52 -6.66 -23.60
C MET A 1 17.46 -5.81 -24.84
N THR A 2 16.27 -5.50 -25.36
CA THR A 2 16.11 -4.95 -26.71
C THR A 2 15.58 -3.51 -26.72
N GLY A 3 14.91 -3.03 -25.66
CA GLY A 3 14.40 -1.67 -25.62
C GLY A 3 14.24 -1.11 -24.21
N PRO A 4 14.02 0.22 -24.09
CA PRO A 4 13.78 0.87 -22.82
C PRO A 4 12.44 0.41 -22.22
N VAL A 5 12.34 0.52 -20.89
CA VAL A 5 11.07 0.29 -20.18
C VAL A 5 10.19 1.53 -20.35
N GLN A 6 8.95 1.31 -20.72
CA GLN A 6 7.96 2.36 -20.95
C GLN A 6 6.81 2.21 -19.96
N ARG A 7 6.14 3.32 -19.69
CA ARG A 7 4.89 3.31 -18.93
C ARG A 7 3.77 2.78 -19.80
N GLY A 8 3.07 1.73 -19.34
CA GLY A 8 1.78 1.32 -19.88
C GLY A 8 0.61 2.01 -19.16
N ARG A 9 -0.60 1.57 -19.44
CA ARG A 9 -1.79 2.05 -18.73
C ARG A 9 -1.78 1.60 -17.27
N HIS A 10 -1.44 0.35 -17.01
CA HIS A 10 -1.26 -0.23 -15.67
C HIS A 10 0.15 -0.82 -15.53
N TYR A 11 0.48 -1.88 -16.26
CA TYR A 11 1.81 -2.50 -16.19
C TYR A 11 2.86 -1.72 -16.98
N LEU A 12 4.12 -1.88 -16.58
CA LEU A 12 5.28 -1.45 -17.39
C LEU A 12 5.31 -2.21 -18.73
N ARG A 13 6.00 -1.66 -19.72
CA ARG A 13 6.11 -2.29 -21.04
C ARG A 13 7.55 -2.30 -21.54
N VAL A 14 7.93 -3.42 -22.16
CA VAL A 14 9.21 -3.58 -22.86
C VAL A 14 8.88 -4.11 -24.25
N ASP A 15 9.37 -3.43 -25.30
CA ASP A 15 9.09 -3.80 -26.71
C ASP A 15 7.58 -4.01 -26.98
N GLY A 16 6.76 -3.16 -26.38
CA GLY A 16 5.30 -3.20 -26.51
C GLY A 16 4.60 -4.29 -25.70
N ARG A 17 5.31 -5.15 -24.97
CA ARG A 17 4.74 -6.21 -24.12
C ARG A 17 4.69 -5.75 -22.65
N ALA A 18 3.59 -6.07 -21.98
CA ALA A 18 3.46 -5.82 -20.54
C ALA A 18 4.48 -6.65 -19.76
N THR A 19 5.10 -6.04 -18.76
CA THR A 19 6.10 -6.67 -17.90
C THR A 19 5.87 -6.28 -16.45
N LEU A 20 6.30 -7.15 -15.54
CA LEU A 20 6.26 -6.95 -14.11
C LEU A 20 7.64 -7.40 -13.56
N PRO A 21 8.55 -6.46 -13.28
CA PRO A 21 9.90 -6.78 -12.79
C PRO A 21 9.84 -7.43 -11.41
N VAL A 22 10.67 -8.45 -11.21
CA VAL A 22 10.89 -9.11 -9.93
C VAL A 22 12.39 -9.14 -9.65
N GLY A 23 12.79 -8.52 -8.55
CA GLY A 23 14.20 -8.35 -8.21
C GLY A 23 14.47 -8.26 -6.73
N ALA A 24 15.65 -7.77 -6.42
CA ALA A 24 16.05 -7.45 -5.05
C ALA A 24 16.91 -6.18 -5.05
N HIS A 25 16.94 -5.51 -3.90
CA HIS A 25 17.88 -4.44 -3.65
C HIS A 25 19.27 -5.05 -3.35
N VAL A 26 20.27 -4.62 -4.07
CA VAL A 26 21.63 -5.15 -3.93
C VAL A 26 22.48 -4.15 -3.17
N VAL A 27 22.63 -4.41 -1.87
CA VAL A 27 23.65 -3.79 -1.05
C VAL A 27 24.86 -4.73 -1.08
N PRO A 28 26.00 -4.35 -1.65
CA PRO A 28 27.17 -5.22 -1.69
C PRO A 28 27.62 -5.58 -0.28
N PRO A 29 28.12 -6.81 -0.05
CA PRO A 29 28.76 -7.15 1.20
C PRO A 29 29.81 -6.10 1.56
N ALA A 30 29.70 -5.53 2.75
CA ALA A 30 30.50 -4.38 3.15
C ALA A 30 31.97 -4.77 3.35
N GLY A 31 32.79 -4.61 2.34
CA GLY A 31 34.24 -4.61 2.48
C GLY A 31 34.72 -3.47 3.40
N PRO A 32 36.01 -3.41 3.75
CA PRO A 32 36.55 -2.41 4.70
C PRO A 32 36.34 -0.96 4.28
N ASP A 33 36.16 -0.72 3.00
CA ASP A 33 36.00 0.64 2.43
C ASP A 33 34.58 0.93 1.90
N TRP A 34 33.63 0.02 2.14
CA TRP A 34 32.21 0.26 1.78
C TRP A 34 31.66 1.48 2.57
N PRO A 35 30.81 2.31 1.99
CA PRO A 35 30.26 2.25 0.63
C PRO A 35 31.09 2.95 -0.45
N TRP A 36 32.24 3.54 -0.11
CA TRP A 36 33.04 4.40 -0.97
C TRP A 36 33.84 3.65 -2.03
N ARG A 37 34.22 2.40 -1.79
CA ARG A 37 35.08 1.60 -2.62
C ARG A 37 34.53 0.20 -2.86
N VAL A 38 33.43 0.16 -3.57
CA VAL A 38 32.88 -1.11 -4.03
C VAL A 38 33.33 -1.35 -5.47
N GLY A 39 33.89 -2.55 -5.73
CA GLY A 39 34.20 -2.96 -7.10
C GLY A 39 32.93 -3.49 -7.83
N ALA A 40 32.91 -3.34 -9.14
CA ALA A 40 31.84 -3.83 -9.99
C ALA A 40 31.63 -5.36 -9.88
N GLU A 41 32.67 -6.09 -9.52
CA GLU A 41 32.69 -7.55 -9.38
C GLU A 41 31.77 -8.07 -8.27
N ALA A 42 31.52 -7.27 -7.23
CA ALA A 42 30.55 -7.62 -6.17
C ALA A 42 29.15 -7.65 -6.71
N PHE A 43 28.78 -6.67 -7.52
CA PHE A 43 27.49 -6.61 -8.21
C PHE A 43 27.36 -7.71 -9.28
N GLU A 44 28.43 -8.00 -10.02
CA GLU A 44 28.42 -9.06 -11.04
C GLU A 44 28.06 -10.42 -10.44
N ARG A 45 28.60 -10.77 -9.28
CA ARG A 45 28.25 -12.00 -8.57
C ARG A 45 26.77 -12.01 -8.17
N ALA A 46 26.31 -10.94 -7.54
CA ALA A 46 24.91 -10.81 -7.16
C ALA A 46 23.96 -10.96 -8.37
N PHE A 47 24.24 -10.25 -9.46
CA PHE A 47 23.42 -10.33 -10.68
C PHE A 47 23.46 -11.72 -11.33
N THR A 48 24.60 -12.41 -11.26
CA THR A 48 24.71 -13.80 -11.77
C THR A 48 23.78 -14.73 -10.99
N ASP A 49 23.81 -14.65 -9.67
CA ASP A 49 22.98 -15.47 -8.80
C ASP A 49 21.51 -15.11 -8.90
N MET A 50 21.19 -13.81 -9.00
CA MET A 50 19.83 -13.33 -9.24
C MET A 50 19.27 -13.84 -10.58
N ALA A 51 20.05 -13.76 -11.65
CA ALA A 51 19.66 -14.29 -12.96
C ALA A 51 19.46 -15.80 -12.94
N ALA A 52 20.30 -16.54 -12.20
CA ALA A 52 20.14 -17.98 -12.01
C ALA A 52 18.86 -18.34 -11.24
N LEU A 53 18.43 -17.49 -10.30
CA LEU A 53 17.16 -17.62 -9.58
C LEU A 53 15.96 -17.19 -10.45
N GLY A 54 16.21 -16.59 -11.61
CA GLY A 54 15.19 -16.14 -12.56
C GLY A 54 14.69 -14.72 -12.32
N LEU A 55 15.41 -13.92 -11.53
CA LEU A 55 15.11 -12.49 -11.36
C LEU A 55 15.56 -11.71 -12.60
N ASP A 56 14.89 -10.59 -12.87
CA ASP A 56 15.13 -9.76 -14.06
C ASP A 56 15.44 -8.29 -13.76
N ALA A 57 15.44 -7.91 -12.47
CA ALA A 57 15.72 -6.55 -12.03
C ALA A 57 16.57 -6.51 -10.76
N ALA A 58 17.34 -5.43 -10.59
CA ALA A 58 18.09 -5.13 -9.37
C ALA A 58 18.01 -3.64 -9.06
N ARG A 59 17.72 -3.30 -7.80
CA ARG A 59 17.85 -1.94 -7.28
C ARG A 59 19.24 -1.77 -6.67
N ILE A 60 19.86 -0.63 -6.88
CA ILE A 60 21.19 -0.30 -6.34
C ILE A 60 21.24 1.15 -5.89
N ASP A 61 21.99 1.43 -4.85
CA ASP A 61 22.20 2.79 -4.35
C ASP A 61 23.39 3.45 -5.01
N LEU A 62 23.20 4.70 -5.44
CA LEU A 62 24.26 5.59 -5.90
C LEU A 62 24.57 6.56 -4.77
N LEU A 63 25.47 6.20 -3.88
CA LEU A 63 25.74 6.98 -2.68
C LEU A 63 26.19 8.40 -3.02
N TRP A 64 25.39 9.40 -2.66
CA TRP A 64 25.61 10.80 -3.04
C TRP A 64 27.01 11.31 -2.69
N ALA A 65 27.44 11.07 -1.46
CA ALA A 65 28.74 11.52 -1.01
C ALA A 65 29.94 10.85 -1.75
N ALA A 66 29.76 9.63 -2.26
CA ALA A 66 30.78 8.97 -3.09
C ALA A 66 30.81 9.48 -4.52
N LEU A 67 29.65 9.88 -5.05
CA LEU A 67 29.52 10.44 -6.40
C LEU A 67 30.03 11.86 -6.51
N GLU A 68 29.71 12.71 -5.51
CA GLU A 68 29.93 14.16 -5.53
C GLU A 68 30.72 14.61 -4.30
N PRO A 69 32.03 14.35 -4.25
CA PRO A 69 32.88 14.69 -3.09
C PRO A 69 33.04 16.19 -2.85
N ALA A 70 32.76 17.02 -3.83
CA ALA A 70 32.66 18.48 -3.73
C ALA A 70 31.55 18.98 -4.64
N ALA A 71 30.88 20.07 -4.26
CA ALA A 71 29.75 20.63 -4.99
C ALA A 71 30.04 20.79 -6.50
N GLY A 72 29.24 20.17 -7.35
CA GLY A 72 29.40 20.16 -8.80
C GLY A 72 30.59 19.39 -9.31
N THR A 73 31.33 18.64 -8.46
CA THR A 73 32.52 17.86 -8.85
C THR A 73 32.25 16.38 -8.64
N PHE A 74 32.17 15.64 -9.74
CA PHE A 74 31.84 14.22 -9.73
C PHE A 74 33.11 13.36 -9.76
N ASP A 75 33.13 12.26 -8.98
CA ASP A 75 34.21 11.28 -9.00
C ASP A 75 34.12 10.38 -10.23
N GLU A 76 34.90 10.70 -11.25
CA GLU A 76 34.95 9.94 -12.50
C GLU A 76 35.47 8.50 -12.30
N THR A 77 36.24 8.24 -11.24
CA THR A 77 36.69 6.88 -10.93
C THR A 77 35.52 6.04 -10.42
N HIS A 78 34.71 6.59 -9.54
CA HIS A 78 33.51 5.94 -9.06
C HIS A 78 32.45 5.75 -10.17
N LEU A 79 32.29 6.78 -11.00
CA LEU A 79 31.38 6.70 -12.17
C LEU A 79 31.76 5.57 -13.14
N ARG A 80 33.07 5.35 -13.40
CA ARG A 80 33.51 4.21 -14.21
C ARG A 80 33.23 2.84 -13.58
N VAL A 81 33.23 2.74 -12.24
CA VAL A 81 32.78 1.52 -11.57
C VAL A 81 31.30 1.27 -11.85
N LEU A 82 30.48 2.31 -11.72
CA LEU A 82 29.02 2.22 -11.99
C LEU A 82 28.73 1.90 -13.47
N ASP A 83 29.51 2.43 -14.42
CA ASP A 83 29.40 2.04 -15.83
C ASP A 83 29.61 0.54 -16.04
N ARG A 84 30.60 -0.06 -15.34
CA ARG A 84 30.84 -1.51 -15.38
C ARG A 84 29.70 -2.29 -14.71
N VAL A 85 29.14 -1.77 -13.62
CA VAL A 85 27.96 -2.37 -12.99
C VAL A 85 26.80 -2.45 -13.99
N LEU A 86 26.54 -1.36 -14.73
CA LEU A 86 25.52 -1.32 -15.78
C LEU A 86 25.84 -2.29 -16.93
N GLU A 87 27.09 -2.42 -17.32
CA GLU A 87 27.51 -3.39 -18.32
C GLU A 87 27.31 -4.84 -17.88
N HIS A 88 27.63 -5.17 -16.63
CA HIS A 88 27.36 -6.50 -16.05
C HIS A 88 25.86 -6.80 -16.04
N ALA A 89 25.04 -5.86 -15.60
CA ALA A 89 23.58 -5.98 -15.61
C ALA A 89 23.05 -6.27 -17.02
N ARG A 90 23.48 -5.48 -18.01
CA ARG A 90 23.12 -5.67 -19.43
C ARG A 90 23.49 -7.06 -19.94
N ARG A 91 24.69 -7.53 -19.66
CA ARG A 91 25.20 -8.84 -20.09
C ARG A 91 24.42 -10.00 -19.46
N LEU A 92 24.00 -9.84 -18.20
CA LEU A 92 23.29 -10.87 -17.43
C LEU A 92 21.76 -10.80 -17.59
N GLY A 93 21.25 -9.80 -18.30
CA GLY A 93 19.82 -9.67 -18.52
C GLY A 93 19.07 -9.06 -17.33
N ILE A 94 19.79 -8.44 -16.39
CA ILE A 94 19.23 -7.74 -15.23
C ILE A 94 19.01 -6.26 -15.60
N ARG A 95 17.83 -5.70 -15.28
CA ARG A 95 17.56 -4.27 -15.41
C ARG A 95 17.87 -3.56 -14.10
N LEU A 96 18.70 -2.53 -14.18
CA LEU A 96 19.05 -1.73 -13.02
C LEU A 96 18.00 -0.67 -12.71
N HIS A 97 17.73 -0.52 -11.44
CA HIS A 97 16.93 0.55 -10.86
C HIS A 97 17.80 1.37 -9.91
N PRO A 98 18.58 2.35 -10.43
CA PRO A 98 19.51 3.11 -9.61
C PRO A 98 18.78 4.17 -8.79
N THR A 99 19.06 4.19 -7.49
CA THR A 99 18.62 5.21 -6.54
C THR A 99 19.67 6.31 -6.44
N LEU A 100 19.28 7.56 -6.75
CA LEU A 100 20.20 8.68 -6.96
C LEU A 100 20.74 9.28 -5.67
N PHE A 101 19.86 9.54 -4.69
CA PHE A 101 20.22 10.27 -3.47
C PHE A 101 20.05 9.39 -2.24
N THR A 102 20.91 8.38 -2.12
CA THR A 102 21.02 7.56 -0.94
C THR A 102 22.05 8.17 -0.02
N GLY A 103 21.60 8.71 1.08
CA GLY A 103 22.42 9.24 2.17
C GLY A 103 22.21 8.45 3.45
N GLY A 104 20.98 7.99 3.69
CA GLY A 104 20.63 7.05 4.74
C GLY A 104 20.78 5.62 4.24
N GLU A 105 21.28 4.75 5.08
CA GLU A 105 21.46 3.34 4.75
C GLU A 105 21.08 2.51 5.94
N VAL A 106 20.33 1.42 5.69
CA VAL A 106 19.84 0.49 6.71
C VAL A 106 19.23 1.20 7.95
N GLY A 107 18.51 2.30 7.71
CA GLY A 107 17.78 3.03 8.74
C GLY A 107 18.61 3.77 9.79
N ASP A 108 19.95 3.81 9.70
CA ASP A 108 20.80 4.41 10.73
C ASP A 108 21.80 5.43 10.21
N ALA A 109 22.83 5.01 9.53
CA ALA A 109 23.89 5.92 9.11
C ALA A 109 23.44 6.79 7.93
N TYR A 110 23.71 8.08 8.03
CA TYR A 110 23.49 9.03 6.96
C TYR A 110 24.84 9.59 6.49
N TRP A 111 25.23 9.25 5.28
CA TRP A 111 26.44 9.77 4.65
C TRP A 111 26.15 11.06 3.92
N ASP A 112 26.11 12.12 4.70
CA ASP A 112 25.88 13.47 4.19
C ASP A 112 27.06 13.95 3.33
N VAL A 113 26.80 14.85 2.41
CA VAL A 113 27.83 15.56 1.65
C VAL A 113 28.35 16.73 2.48
N PRO A 114 29.66 16.73 2.90
CA PRO A 114 30.19 17.75 3.80
C PRO A 114 30.05 19.19 3.27
N TRP A 115 30.11 19.34 1.95
CA TRP A 115 30.00 20.64 1.28
C TRP A 115 28.57 21.22 1.31
N ARG A 116 27.55 20.44 1.70
CA ARG A 116 26.21 20.96 1.96
C ARG A 116 26.20 22.02 3.06
N ALA A 117 27.09 21.91 4.02
CA ALA A 117 27.32 22.91 5.09
C ALA A 117 26.02 23.28 5.84
N GLY A 118 25.19 22.29 6.15
CA GLY A 118 23.94 22.47 6.89
C GLY A 118 22.74 22.99 6.08
N ARG A 119 22.88 23.26 4.78
CA ARG A 119 21.73 23.62 3.91
C ARG A 119 20.75 22.47 3.84
N HIS A 120 19.43 22.79 3.79
CA HIS A 120 18.39 21.79 3.73
C HIS A 120 18.34 21.12 2.33
N PRO A 121 18.43 19.79 2.20
CA PRO A 121 18.54 19.13 0.90
C PRO A 121 17.27 19.29 0.03
N HIS A 122 16.09 19.39 0.62
CA HIS A 122 14.83 19.49 -0.12
C HIS A 122 14.32 20.93 -0.22
N ALA A 123 14.45 21.73 0.85
CA ALA A 123 13.90 23.10 0.90
C ALA A 123 14.82 24.17 0.29
N ASP A 124 16.16 23.99 0.34
CA ASP A 124 17.11 24.97 -0.21
C ASP A 124 17.14 24.89 -1.74
N PRO A 125 16.76 25.96 -2.47
CA PRO A 125 16.75 25.93 -3.94
C PRO A 125 18.12 25.68 -4.56
N GLY A 126 19.22 26.14 -3.91
CA GLY A 126 20.58 25.90 -4.40
C GLY A 126 21.00 24.44 -4.24
N MET A 127 20.52 23.76 -3.18
CA MET A 127 20.72 22.32 -3.02
C MET A 127 19.92 21.53 -4.06
N ARG A 128 18.65 21.90 -4.31
CA ARG A 128 17.84 21.27 -5.37
C ARG A 128 18.49 21.42 -6.75
N ALA A 129 19.04 22.58 -7.05
CA ALA A 129 19.72 22.81 -8.33
C ALA A 129 20.97 21.90 -8.49
N LEU A 130 21.82 21.75 -7.45
CA LEU A 130 22.97 20.83 -7.48
C LEU A 130 22.52 19.38 -7.66
N GLN A 131 21.49 18.96 -6.98
CA GLN A 131 20.94 17.60 -7.12
C GLN A 131 20.33 17.38 -8.53
N ALA A 132 19.65 18.37 -9.08
CA ALA A 132 19.15 18.33 -10.46
C ALA A 132 20.29 18.24 -11.49
N ASP A 133 21.40 18.93 -11.27
CA ASP A 133 22.60 18.85 -12.12
C ASP A 133 23.23 17.44 -12.07
N GLN A 134 23.33 16.80 -10.88
CA GLN A 134 23.77 15.42 -10.75
C GLN A 134 22.82 14.47 -11.49
N ALA A 135 21.51 14.60 -11.27
CA ALA A 135 20.50 13.79 -11.95
C ALA A 135 20.60 13.92 -13.48
N ALA A 136 20.76 15.14 -13.98
CA ALA A 136 20.95 15.41 -15.41
C ALA A 136 22.28 14.83 -15.93
N MET A 137 23.35 14.88 -15.15
CA MET A 137 24.66 14.31 -15.53
C MET A 137 24.53 12.79 -15.69
N LEU A 138 23.93 12.09 -14.73
CA LEU A 138 23.71 10.65 -14.80
C LEU A 138 22.75 10.28 -15.95
N GLY A 139 21.66 11.06 -16.10
CA GLY A 139 20.72 10.90 -17.21
C GLY A 139 21.39 11.00 -18.59
N ARG A 140 22.32 11.96 -18.78
CA ARG A 140 23.10 12.06 -20.02
C ARG A 140 24.08 10.89 -20.19
N ARG A 141 24.74 10.45 -19.11
CA ARG A 141 25.74 9.37 -19.13
C ARG A 141 25.14 8.04 -19.53
N TRP A 142 23.96 7.70 -19.00
CA TRP A 142 23.31 6.41 -19.23
C TRP A 142 22.06 6.52 -20.13
N ARG A 143 22.01 7.59 -20.90
CA ARG A 143 20.86 7.88 -21.76
C ARG A 143 20.49 6.71 -22.65
N SER A 144 19.21 6.35 -22.61
CA SER A 144 18.64 5.29 -23.45
C SER A 144 19.28 3.91 -23.29
N ASP A 145 19.98 3.66 -22.17
CA ASP A 145 20.59 2.35 -21.93
C ASP A 145 19.50 1.29 -21.63
N PRO A 146 19.39 0.23 -22.44
CA PRO A 146 18.33 -0.75 -22.25
C PRO A 146 18.44 -1.56 -20.95
N ALA A 147 19.54 -1.46 -20.23
CA ALA A 147 19.70 -2.08 -18.93
C ALA A 147 19.10 -1.26 -17.77
N LEU A 148 18.65 -0.03 -18.01
CA LEU A 148 17.92 0.71 -16.98
C LEU A 148 16.45 0.31 -16.96
N LEU A 149 15.93 0.11 -15.74
CA LEU A 149 14.48 -0.07 -15.48
C LEU A 149 13.79 1.29 -15.39
N ALA A 150 14.23 2.11 -14.48
CA ALA A 150 13.75 3.45 -14.19
C ALA A 150 14.77 4.18 -13.32
N TRP A 151 14.65 5.51 -13.20
CA TRP A 151 15.40 6.30 -12.24
C TRP A 151 14.61 6.39 -10.93
N ASP A 152 15.24 6.06 -9.82
CA ASP A 152 14.72 6.25 -8.47
C ASP A 152 15.37 7.48 -7.84
N LEU A 153 14.58 8.51 -7.50
CA LEU A 153 15.11 9.78 -7.03
C LEU A 153 15.78 9.67 -5.66
N ALA A 154 15.22 8.88 -4.76
CA ALA A 154 15.82 8.64 -3.45
C ALA A 154 15.30 7.35 -2.81
N ASP A 155 16.08 6.80 -1.92
CA ASP A 155 15.67 5.80 -0.97
C ASP A 155 15.14 6.49 0.29
N GLU A 156 13.84 6.30 0.55
CA GLU A 156 13.15 6.81 1.75
C GLU A 156 13.67 8.17 2.23
N PRO A 157 13.37 9.28 1.53
CA PRO A 157 13.92 10.58 1.90
C PRO A 157 13.93 10.77 3.42
N PRO A 158 15.07 11.02 4.08
CA PRO A 158 15.22 10.80 5.52
C PRO A 158 14.48 11.84 6.37
N MET A 159 13.16 11.69 6.47
CA MET A 159 12.27 12.58 7.21
C MET A 159 12.55 12.62 8.70
N TRP A 160 13.15 11.58 9.25
CA TRP A 160 13.65 11.55 10.63
C TRP A 160 14.81 12.53 10.85
N LEU A 161 15.53 12.94 9.80
CA LEU A 161 16.57 13.99 9.84
C LEU A 161 16.05 15.36 9.40
N PHE A 162 15.18 15.40 8.39
CA PHE A 162 14.71 16.64 7.74
C PHE A 162 13.21 16.83 7.98
N ARG A 163 12.82 16.87 9.25
CA ARG A 163 11.41 16.97 9.69
C ARG A 163 10.70 18.25 9.23
N GLU A 164 11.47 19.27 8.86
CA GLU A 164 10.98 20.56 8.38
C GLU A 164 10.59 20.52 6.89
N THR A 165 10.83 19.41 6.17
CA THR A 165 10.39 19.30 4.77
C THR A 165 8.86 19.40 4.70
N THR A 166 8.38 20.39 3.95
CA THR A 166 6.95 20.57 3.70
C THR A 166 6.50 19.78 2.46
N ASP A 167 5.18 19.64 2.27
CA ASP A 167 4.61 19.06 1.06
C ASP A 167 5.04 19.84 -0.19
N ASP A 168 5.15 21.17 -0.10
CA ASP A 168 5.59 22.03 -1.21
C ASP A 168 7.07 21.83 -1.52
N ASP A 169 7.93 21.66 -0.50
CA ASP A 169 9.35 21.35 -0.70
C ASP A 169 9.52 20.00 -1.38
N ALA A 170 8.81 18.97 -0.92
CA ALA A 170 8.85 17.63 -1.51
C ALA A 170 8.36 17.65 -2.96
N ARG A 171 7.29 18.37 -3.25
CA ARG A 171 6.76 18.56 -4.60
C ARG A 171 7.75 19.28 -5.50
N ALA A 172 8.35 20.38 -5.01
CA ALA A 172 9.33 21.16 -5.78
C ALA A 172 10.59 20.32 -6.06
N TRP A 173 11.12 19.66 -5.04
CA TRP A 173 12.29 18.79 -5.17
C TRP A 173 12.06 17.65 -6.16
N THR A 174 10.97 16.91 -6.00
CA THR A 174 10.61 15.80 -6.89
C THR A 174 10.42 16.28 -8.33
N GLY A 175 9.70 17.39 -8.52
CA GLY A 175 9.41 17.96 -9.84
C GLY A 175 10.66 18.48 -10.56
N GLU A 176 11.55 19.18 -9.86
CA GLU A 176 12.80 19.71 -10.42
C GLU A 176 13.74 18.58 -10.86
N LEU A 177 13.92 17.54 -10.03
CA LEU A 177 14.78 16.40 -10.35
C LEU A 177 14.19 15.54 -11.48
N ALA A 178 12.88 15.26 -11.43
CA ALA A 178 12.21 14.52 -12.49
C ALA A 178 12.28 15.26 -13.84
N ALA A 179 12.12 16.59 -13.84
CA ALA A 179 12.26 17.41 -15.04
C ALA A 179 13.70 17.37 -15.60
N ALA A 180 14.70 17.44 -14.72
CA ALA A 180 16.12 17.37 -15.11
C ALA A 180 16.46 16.01 -15.75
N LEU A 181 15.99 14.91 -15.15
CA LEU A 181 16.15 13.56 -15.71
C LEU A 181 15.45 13.43 -17.07
N ARG A 182 14.18 13.83 -17.17
CA ARG A 182 13.43 13.74 -18.44
C ARG A 182 14.02 14.56 -19.56
N ALA A 183 14.64 15.71 -19.26
CA ALA A 183 15.37 16.51 -20.24
C ALA A 183 16.66 15.82 -20.70
N ALA A 184 17.36 15.16 -19.79
CA ALA A 184 18.63 14.47 -20.06
C ALA A 184 18.43 13.09 -20.68
N ASP A 185 17.45 12.34 -20.20
CA ASP A 185 17.12 10.96 -20.59
C ASP A 185 15.60 10.77 -20.73
N PRO A 186 15.01 11.19 -21.83
CA PRO A 186 13.56 11.14 -22.04
C PRO A 186 13.02 9.71 -22.25
N GLY A 187 13.89 8.71 -22.36
CA GLY A 187 13.53 7.32 -22.62
C GLY A 187 13.19 6.51 -21.38
N HIS A 188 13.59 6.95 -20.19
CA HIS A 188 13.39 6.20 -18.96
C HIS A 188 12.38 6.86 -18.01
N LEU A 189 11.75 6.00 -17.22
CA LEU A 189 10.76 6.37 -16.21
C LEU A 189 11.44 6.91 -14.96
N VAL A 190 10.68 7.68 -14.16
CA VAL A 190 11.15 8.29 -12.90
C VAL A 190 10.18 7.96 -11.79
N THR A 191 10.71 7.55 -10.65
CA THR A 191 9.96 7.28 -9.41
C THR A 191 10.74 7.74 -8.17
N ILE A 192 10.20 7.44 -6.98
CA ILE A 192 10.84 7.67 -5.68
C ILE A 192 10.44 6.55 -4.72
N GLY A 193 11.38 6.04 -3.93
CA GLY A 193 11.11 5.13 -2.82
C GLY A 193 10.45 5.86 -1.64
N THR A 194 9.32 5.35 -1.14
CA THR A 194 8.56 5.95 -0.05
C THR A 194 8.47 5.00 1.13
N ALA A 195 8.93 5.44 2.29
CA ALA A 195 8.89 4.68 3.53
C ALA A 195 7.47 4.29 3.94
N SER A 196 7.31 3.14 4.59
CA SER A 196 6.02 2.65 5.10
C SER A 196 5.32 3.68 6.00
N GLN A 197 6.07 4.39 6.84
CA GLN A 197 5.54 5.44 7.70
C GLN A 197 4.95 6.61 6.91
N GLU A 198 5.42 6.86 5.70
CA GLU A 198 4.97 7.97 4.85
C GLU A 198 3.73 7.63 4.02
N VAL A 199 3.28 6.39 3.97
CA VAL A 199 2.06 6.01 3.23
C VAL A 199 0.84 6.79 3.73
N GLY A 200 0.81 7.09 5.01
CA GLY A 200 -0.27 7.84 5.65
C GLY A 200 0.07 9.29 6.02
N TRP A 201 1.33 9.66 6.18
CA TRP A 201 1.69 11.00 6.69
C TRP A 201 3.13 11.37 6.38
N GLY A 202 3.54 11.89 5.49
CA GLY A 202 4.88 12.39 5.16
C GLY A 202 4.81 13.25 3.93
N PRO A 203 5.74 14.15 3.70
CA PRO A 203 5.72 15.03 2.56
C PRO A 203 5.98 14.31 1.23
N PHE A 204 6.62 13.12 1.24
CA PHE A 204 6.87 12.33 0.04
C PHE A 204 5.82 11.24 -0.22
N ARG A 205 4.66 11.27 0.47
CA ARG A 205 3.56 10.33 0.16
C ARG A 205 3.07 10.49 -1.28
N ALA A 206 2.51 9.41 -1.82
CA ALA A 206 2.01 9.36 -3.19
C ALA A 206 1.06 10.52 -3.55
N ASP A 207 0.21 10.95 -2.60
CA ASP A 207 -0.72 12.07 -2.82
C ASP A 207 -0.02 13.40 -3.15
N VAL A 208 1.20 13.59 -2.66
CA VAL A 208 1.97 14.84 -2.84
C VAL A 208 2.79 14.79 -4.11
N VAL A 209 3.44 13.65 -4.40
CA VAL A 209 4.49 13.59 -5.43
C VAL A 209 4.12 12.75 -6.66
N ALA A 210 3.06 11.92 -6.62
CA ALA A 210 2.78 10.98 -7.70
C ALA A 210 2.47 11.64 -9.05
N ASP A 211 1.97 12.88 -9.08
CA ASP A 211 1.72 13.62 -10.32
C ASP A 211 3.02 13.97 -11.08
N GLN A 212 4.16 14.00 -10.38
CA GLN A 212 5.49 14.24 -10.93
C GLN A 212 6.16 12.94 -11.42
N LEU A 213 5.63 11.78 -11.06
CA LEU A 213 6.24 10.46 -11.23
C LEU A 213 5.49 9.60 -12.26
N ASP A 214 6.16 8.60 -12.78
CA ASP A 214 5.59 7.65 -13.72
C ASP A 214 4.81 6.53 -13.02
N PHE A 215 5.27 6.11 -11.86
CA PHE A 215 4.60 5.20 -10.94
C PHE A 215 4.96 5.54 -9.50
N ALA A 216 4.14 5.10 -8.54
CA ALA A 216 4.41 5.25 -7.12
C ALA A 216 5.13 3.99 -6.59
N CYS A 217 5.87 4.15 -5.49
CA CYS A 217 6.49 3.03 -4.78
C CYS A 217 6.01 2.99 -3.33
N VAL A 218 5.99 1.78 -2.76
CA VAL A 218 5.76 1.54 -1.35
C VAL A 218 6.80 0.58 -0.80
N HIS A 219 7.24 0.82 0.44
CA HIS A 219 8.13 -0.03 1.21
C HIS A 219 7.37 -0.58 2.42
N PRO A 220 6.56 -1.63 2.27
CA PRO A 220 5.71 -2.13 3.35
C PRO A 220 6.53 -2.90 4.40
N TYR A 221 6.97 -2.18 5.42
CA TYR A 221 7.61 -2.73 6.61
C TYR A 221 6.71 -2.57 7.85
N PRO A 222 5.63 -3.37 7.97
CA PRO A 222 4.71 -3.24 9.09
C PRO A 222 5.39 -3.49 10.44
N ILE A 223 6.52 -4.20 10.46
CA ILE A 223 7.31 -4.46 11.66
C ILE A 223 7.92 -3.18 12.28
N TYR A 224 8.06 -2.10 11.49
CA TYR A 224 8.57 -0.81 11.96
C TYR A 224 7.47 0.21 12.28
N SER A 225 6.20 -0.18 12.19
CA SER A 225 5.03 0.67 12.51
C SER A 225 4.09 -0.06 13.47
N PRO A 226 4.56 -0.46 14.68
CA PRO A 226 3.78 -1.27 15.62
C PRO A 226 2.51 -0.58 16.14
N GLU A 227 2.43 0.75 16.05
CA GLU A 227 1.23 1.53 16.37
C GLU A 227 0.06 1.27 15.40
N LEU A 228 0.35 0.89 14.15
CA LEU A 228 -0.63 0.46 13.15
C LEU A 228 -0.77 -1.07 13.10
N TYR A 229 0.34 -1.77 13.32
CA TYR A 229 0.47 -3.21 13.12
C TYR A 229 0.95 -3.92 14.40
N PRO A 230 0.13 -3.97 15.47
CA PRO A 230 0.54 -4.51 16.76
C PRO A 230 0.60 -6.05 16.84
N ASP A 231 0.47 -6.73 15.73
CA ASP A 231 0.43 -8.20 15.65
C ASP A 231 1.83 -8.82 15.47
N GLY A 232 1.93 -10.13 15.57
CA GLY A 232 3.13 -10.87 15.14
C GLY A 232 3.23 -10.96 13.61
N LEU A 233 4.38 -11.35 13.08
CA LEU A 233 4.72 -11.33 11.65
C LEU A 233 3.66 -11.98 10.74
N LEU A 234 3.02 -13.05 11.16
CA LEU A 234 1.94 -13.73 10.42
C LEU A 234 0.54 -13.35 10.93
N GLY A 235 0.41 -12.27 11.70
CA GLY A 235 -0.89 -11.73 12.09
C GLY A 235 -1.59 -11.04 10.93
N ALA A 236 -2.92 -11.01 10.99
CA ALA A 236 -3.73 -10.57 9.85
C ALA A 236 -3.37 -9.17 9.34
N ARG A 237 -3.14 -8.19 10.23
CA ARG A 237 -2.77 -6.83 9.79
C ARG A 237 -1.42 -6.79 9.08
N LEU A 238 -0.42 -7.52 9.58
CA LEU A 238 0.90 -7.55 8.96
C LEU A 238 0.86 -8.24 7.59
N THR A 239 0.13 -9.34 7.47
CA THR A 239 0.03 -10.06 6.20
C THR A 239 -0.82 -9.33 5.14
N HIS A 240 -1.66 -8.38 5.55
CA HIS A 240 -2.43 -7.52 4.65
C HIS A 240 -1.77 -6.15 4.39
N ALA A 241 -0.71 -5.81 5.12
CA ALA A 241 -0.11 -4.47 5.09
C ALA A 241 0.29 -4.02 3.68
N ALA A 242 1.04 -4.84 2.96
CA ALA A 242 1.50 -4.49 1.63
C ALA A 242 0.36 -4.33 0.61
N ALA A 243 -0.67 -5.18 0.70
CA ALA A 243 -1.87 -5.04 -0.13
C ALA A 243 -2.65 -3.75 0.20
N PHE A 244 -2.73 -3.41 1.49
CA PHE A 244 -3.33 -2.15 1.96
C PHE A 244 -2.55 -0.93 1.47
N GLU A 245 -1.23 -0.89 1.67
CA GLU A 245 -0.37 0.22 1.24
C GLU A 245 -0.38 0.37 -0.28
N THR A 246 -0.34 -0.74 -1.04
CA THR A 246 -0.49 -0.73 -2.49
C THR A 246 -1.83 -0.11 -2.92
N ALA A 247 -2.94 -0.53 -2.30
CA ALA A 247 -4.26 0.00 -2.63
C ALA A 247 -4.41 1.48 -2.24
N LEU A 248 -3.87 1.87 -1.07
CA LEU A 248 -3.90 3.26 -0.60
C LEU A 248 -3.09 4.18 -1.51
N ALA A 249 -1.86 3.80 -1.88
CA ALA A 249 -1.02 4.58 -2.79
C ALA A 249 -1.60 4.66 -4.21
N ALA A 250 -2.22 3.59 -4.71
CA ALA A 250 -2.90 3.58 -6.02
C ALA A 250 -4.03 4.61 -6.12
N GLY A 251 -4.63 4.98 -4.99
CA GLY A 251 -5.63 6.06 -4.92
C GLY A 251 -5.13 7.42 -5.38
N ALA A 252 -3.81 7.65 -5.44
CA ALA A 252 -3.20 8.83 -6.04
C ALA A 252 -3.19 8.82 -7.59
N GLY A 253 -3.72 7.77 -8.22
CA GLY A 253 -3.89 7.69 -9.67
C GLY A 253 -2.64 7.25 -10.44
N ARG A 254 -1.71 6.56 -9.79
CA ARG A 254 -0.54 5.95 -10.41
C ARG A 254 -0.51 4.44 -10.15
N PRO A 255 0.04 3.62 -11.07
CA PRO A 255 0.41 2.25 -10.76
C PRO A 255 1.41 2.22 -9.60
N VAL A 256 1.41 1.14 -8.81
CA VAL A 256 2.23 1.04 -7.59
C VAL A 256 3.17 -0.15 -7.68
N MET A 257 4.43 0.06 -7.35
CA MET A 257 5.46 -0.97 -7.20
C MET A 257 5.71 -1.24 -5.72
N VAL A 258 5.76 -2.51 -5.33
CA VAL A 258 6.30 -2.92 -4.02
C VAL A 258 7.82 -2.89 -4.15
N HIS A 259 8.39 -1.77 -3.75
CA HIS A 259 9.74 -1.37 -4.10
C HIS A 259 10.79 -1.85 -3.10
N GLU A 260 10.34 -2.14 -1.88
CA GLU A 260 11.07 -2.89 -0.86
C GLU A 260 10.11 -3.71 -0.02
N TYR A 261 10.56 -4.86 0.46
CA TYR A 261 9.86 -5.64 1.49
C TYR A 261 10.78 -6.70 2.10
N GLY A 262 10.49 -7.08 3.32
CA GLY A 262 11.21 -8.14 4.00
C GLY A 262 11.06 -8.14 5.51
N ALA A 263 11.74 -9.07 6.16
CA ALA A 263 11.91 -9.12 7.60
C ALA A 263 13.27 -9.78 7.92
N SER A 264 13.84 -9.41 9.07
CA SER A 264 15.17 -9.86 9.46
C SER A 264 15.16 -11.25 10.11
N ALA A 265 16.07 -12.12 9.65
CA ALA A 265 16.32 -13.42 10.30
C ALA A 265 17.01 -13.27 11.69
N ALA A 266 17.46 -12.08 12.05
CA ALA A 266 17.89 -11.78 13.42
C ALA A 266 16.71 -11.58 14.39
N GLN A 267 15.49 -11.39 13.88
CA GLN A 267 14.28 -11.16 14.69
C GLN A 267 13.23 -12.26 14.54
N PHE A 268 13.17 -12.90 13.38
CA PHE A 268 12.13 -13.87 13.04
C PHE A 268 12.71 -15.15 12.44
N ASP A 269 11.98 -16.23 12.60
CA ASP A 269 12.32 -17.51 11.98
C ASP A 269 12.28 -17.43 10.45
N PRO A 270 13.30 -17.97 9.72
CA PRO A 270 13.39 -17.86 8.27
C PRO A 270 12.21 -18.45 7.48
N GLU A 271 11.56 -19.52 7.96
CA GLU A 271 10.37 -20.08 7.29
C GLU A 271 9.13 -19.18 7.51
N ARG A 272 9.03 -18.54 8.68
CA ARG A 272 7.97 -17.54 8.92
C ARG A 272 8.16 -16.29 8.05
N ILE A 273 9.39 -15.86 7.82
CA ILE A 273 9.71 -14.77 6.89
C ILE A 273 9.28 -15.18 5.47
N ALA A 274 9.62 -16.39 5.05
CA ALA A 274 9.22 -16.89 3.72
C ALA A 274 7.70 -16.93 3.54
N ALA A 275 6.97 -17.37 4.56
CA ALA A 275 5.50 -17.35 4.57
C ALA A 275 4.95 -15.91 4.49
N HIS A 276 5.51 -14.99 5.26
CA HIS A 276 5.15 -13.56 5.23
C HIS A 276 5.40 -12.95 3.85
N ASP A 277 6.58 -13.15 3.27
CA ASP A 277 6.95 -12.62 1.94
C ASP A 277 6.02 -13.17 0.85
N ARG A 278 5.61 -14.45 0.93
CA ARG A 278 4.60 -15.01 0.02
C ARG A 278 3.28 -14.29 0.14
N LEU A 279 2.73 -14.16 1.35
CA LEU A 279 1.45 -13.48 1.58
C LEU A 279 1.50 -12.05 1.08
N LEU A 280 2.56 -11.32 1.41
CA LEU A 280 2.79 -9.95 0.99
C LEU A 280 2.80 -9.81 -0.53
N ALA A 281 3.61 -10.59 -1.23
CA ALA A 281 3.77 -10.47 -2.68
C ALA A 281 2.49 -10.84 -3.44
N TRP A 282 1.86 -11.99 -3.12
CA TRP A 282 0.65 -12.41 -3.83
C TRP A 282 -0.56 -11.54 -3.52
N SER A 283 -0.75 -11.10 -2.26
CA SER A 283 -1.85 -10.20 -1.93
C SER A 283 -1.69 -8.83 -2.60
N SER A 284 -0.47 -8.29 -2.68
CA SER A 284 -0.18 -7.04 -3.42
C SER A 284 -0.34 -7.20 -4.93
N LEU A 285 0.06 -8.36 -5.50
CA LEU A 285 -0.23 -8.68 -6.90
C LEU A 285 -1.73 -8.63 -7.17
N GLY A 286 -2.55 -9.21 -6.27
CA GLY A 286 -4.01 -9.14 -6.35
C GLY A 286 -4.58 -7.72 -6.21
N ARG A 287 -3.81 -6.77 -5.69
CA ARG A 287 -4.13 -5.32 -5.66
C ARG A 287 -3.46 -4.56 -6.81
N GLY A 288 -2.89 -5.23 -7.79
CA GLY A 288 -2.35 -4.63 -8.99
C GLY A 288 -0.94 -4.07 -8.84
N ALA A 289 -0.13 -4.57 -7.92
CA ALA A 289 1.29 -4.23 -7.86
C ALA A 289 1.97 -4.52 -9.20
N ILE A 290 2.83 -3.60 -9.67
CA ILE A 290 3.47 -3.65 -10.99
C ILE A 290 4.94 -4.10 -10.96
N GLY A 291 5.45 -4.46 -9.79
CA GLY A 291 6.81 -4.97 -9.59
C GLY A 291 7.10 -5.24 -8.14
N PHE A 292 8.16 -6.03 -7.89
CA PHE A 292 8.55 -6.45 -6.55
C PHE A 292 10.07 -6.45 -6.39
N PHE A 293 10.59 -5.80 -5.34
CA PHE A 293 11.99 -5.84 -4.95
C PHE A 293 12.13 -6.26 -3.49
N ALA A 294 12.82 -7.37 -3.25
CA ALA A 294 13.10 -7.79 -1.88
C ALA A 294 14.23 -6.95 -1.28
N TRP A 295 14.09 -6.46 -0.08
CA TRP A 295 15.17 -5.97 0.75
C TRP A 295 15.73 -7.12 1.57
N CYS A 296 16.99 -7.48 1.44
CA CYS A 296 17.94 -7.15 0.38
C CYS A 296 18.49 -8.47 -0.21
N TRP A 297 19.37 -8.40 -1.22
CA TRP A 297 19.88 -9.61 -1.88
C TRP A 297 20.70 -10.50 -0.94
N THR A 298 21.63 -9.92 -0.16
CA THR A 298 22.50 -10.69 0.72
C THR A 298 22.64 -10.06 2.10
N ASP A 299 22.85 -10.91 3.11
CA ASP A 299 23.17 -10.46 4.46
C ASP A 299 24.49 -9.68 4.49
N ALA A 300 24.65 -8.84 5.51
CA ALA A 300 25.93 -8.19 5.79
C ALA A 300 26.98 -9.22 6.21
N GLU A 301 28.22 -9.01 5.76
CA GLU A 301 29.35 -9.82 6.24
C GLU A 301 29.60 -9.60 7.74
N PRO A 302 29.92 -10.64 8.53
CA PRO A 302 30.22 -10.48 9.95
C PRO A 302 31.33 -9.44 10.24
N ALA A 303 32.27 -9.25 9.33
CA ALA A 303 33.30 -8.22 9.44
C ALA A 303 32.75 -6.78 9.43
N ALA A 304 31.54 -6.57 8.92
CA ALA A 304 30.87 -5.28 8.87
C ALA A 304 30.12 -4.92 10.16
N PHE A 305 29.82 -5.87 11.04
CA PHE A 305 28.97 -5.67 12.21
C PHE A 305 29.47 -4.61 13.20
N GLY A 306 30.77 -4.42 13.27
CA GLY A 306 31.40 -3.40 14.12
C GLY A 306 31.45 -1.99 13.53
N ARG A 307 30.84 -1.73 12.37
CA ARG A 307 30.90 -0.46 11.65
C ARG A 307 29.53 0.06 11.26
N ALA A 308 29.45 1.37 11.02
CA ALA A 308 28.26 1.94 10.38
C ALA A 308 28.07 1.32 8.98
N PRO A 309 26.82 1.06 8.58
CA PRO A 309 25.58 1.34 9.32
C PRO A 309 25.22 0.29 10.38
N TYR A 310 25.78 -0.91 10.33
CA TYR A 310 25.34 -2.09 11.06
C TYR A 310 25.62 -2.06 12.58
N VAL A 311 26.59 -1.23 13.03
CA VAL A 311 27.07 -1.22 14.44
C VAL A 311 25.94 -0.96 15.47
N ARG A 312 24.86 -0.31 15.07
CA ARG A 312 23.70 -0.04 15.94
C ARG A 312 22.42 -0.73 15.47
N GLN A 313 22.41 -1.31 14.28
CA GLN A 313 21.25 -1.89 13.61
C GLN A 313 21.44 -3.40 13.41
N ALA A 314 21.47 -4.13 14.54
CA ALA A 314 21.73 -5.58 14.50
C ALA A 314 20.73 -6.34 13.61
N HIS A 315 19.47 -5.89 13.56
CA HIS A 315 18.43 -6.51 12.74
C HIS A 315 18.71 -6.34 11.23
N GLU A 316 19.31 -5.23 10.80
CA GLU A 316 19.61 -4.99 9.40
C GLU A 316 20.70 -5.92 8.83
N THR A 317 21.43 -6.59 9.69
CA THR A 317 22.51 -7.50 9.24
C THR A 317 21.99 -8.77 8.55
N GLN A 318 20.69 -9.13 8.68
CA GLN A 318 20.16 -10.43 8.26
C GLN A 318 18.81 -10.33 7.52
N PHE A 319 18.66 -9.36 6.65
CA PHE A 319 17.50 -9.25 5.73
C PHE A 319 17.69 -10.01 4.41
N GLY A 320 18.87 -10.59 4.20
CA GLY A 320 19.25 -11.20 2.93
C GLY A 320 18.30 -12.26 2.40
N VAL A 321 18.07 -12.24 1.09
CA VAL A 321 17.54 -13.35 0.31
C VAL A 321 18.50 -14.52 0.37
N THR A 322 19.81 -14.19 0.41
CA THR A 322 20.88 -15.13 0.70
C THR A 322 21.63 -14.74 1.99
N GLU A 323 22.21 -15.71 2.65
CA GLU A 323 23.21 -15.45 3.67
C GLU A 323 24.44 -14.79 3.02
N TRP A 324 25.29 -14.16 3.83
CA TRP A 324 26.53 -13.53 3.37
C TRP A 324 27.47 -14.47 2.60
N ASN A 325 27.39 -15.78 2.84
CA ASN A 325 28.16 -16.82 2.17
C ASN A 325 27.52 -17.33 0.87
N GLY A 326 26.38 -16.76 0.45
CA GLY A 326 25.64 -17.13 -0.75
C GLY A 326 24.62 -18.25 -0.55
N THR A 327 24.41 -18.78 0.67
CA THR A 327 23.39 -19.78 0.93
C THR A 327 21.98 -19.18 0.76
N LEU A 328 21.17 -19.75 -0.12
CA LEU A 328 19.80 -19.28 -0.38
C LEU A 328 18.91 -19.55 0.82
N ARG A 329 18.28 -18.51 1.36
CA ARG A 329 17.29 -18.61 2.44
C ARG A 329 15.92 -19.08 1.93
N PRO A 330 15.01 -19.53 2.81
CA PRO A 330 13.64 -19.90 2.45
C PRO A 330 12.91 -18.83 1.65
N ARG A 331 13.03 -17.56 2.03
CA ARG A 331 12.44 -16.40 1.31
C ARG A 331 12.95 -16.27 -0.12
N GLY A 332 14.19 -16.69 -0.39
CA GLY A 332 14.74 -16.69 -1.75
C GLY A 332 14.06 -17.70 -2.67
N ARG A 333 13.61 -18.86 -2.13
CA ARG A 333 12.77 -19.78 -2.90
C ARG A 333 11.44 -19.16 -3.27
N VAL A 334 10.82 -18.42 -2.34
CA VAL A 334 9.56 -17.69 -2.57
C VAL A 334 9.72 -16.61 -3.64
N LEU A 335 10.83 -15.87 -3.60
CA LEU A 335 11.13 -14.84 -4.62
C LEU A 335 11.33 -15.45 -6.01
N GLY A 336 12.04 -16.58 -6.10
CA GLY A 336 12.18 -17.33 -7.36
C GLY A 336 10.85 -17.90 -7.87
N GLU A 337 9.99 -18.39 -6.98
CA GLU A 337 8.63 -18.85 -7.29
C GLU A 337 7.77 -17.70 -7.84
N LEU A 338 7.84 -16.52 -7.22
CA LEU A 338 7.14 -15.32 -7.68
C LEU A 338 7.61 -14.94 -9.09
N ALA A 339 8.92 -14.85 -9.31
CA ALA A 339 9.48 -14.49 -10.61
C ALA A 339 9.07 -15.47 -11.72
N ALA A 340 9.11 -16.77 -11.44
CA ALA A 340 8.69 -17.80 -12.37
C ALA A 340 7.18 -17.73 -12.68
N THR A 341 6.34 -17.52 -11.66
CA THR A 341 4.88 -17.39 -11.78
C THR A 341 4.51 -16.18 -12.61
N VAL A 342 5.03 -15.01 -12.26
CA VAL A 342 4.74 -13.73 -12.95
C VAL A 342 5.11 -13.79 -14.43
N ARG A 343 6.22 -14.44 -14.78
CA ARG A 343 6.64 -14.60 -16.17
C ARG A 343 5.62 -15.39 -17.02
N GLY A 344 4.84 -16.25 -16.39
CA GLY A 344 3.79 -17.05 -17.04
C GLY A 344 2.44 -16.34 -17.16
N LEU A 345 2.25 -15.16 -16.54
CA LEU A 345 0.97 -14.45 -16.53
C LEU A 345 0.69 -13.76 -17.87
N PRO A 346 -0.58 -13.74 -18.32
CA PRO A 346 -1.00 -13.08 -19.55
C PRO A 346 -1.16 -11.56 -19.36
N LEU A 347 -0.09 -10.86 -18.92
CA LEU A 347 -0.15 -9.45 -18.54
C LEU A 347 -0.68 -8.52 -19.64
N ASP A 348 -0.44 -8.83 -20.91
CA ASP A 348 -0.98 -8.04 -22.03
C ASP A 348 -2.50 -8.11 -22.10
N ALA A 349 -3.10 -9.24 -21.73
CA ALA A 349 -4.55 -9.41 -21.66
C ALA A 349 -5.17 -8.62 -20.50
N LEU A 350 -4.35 -8.32 -19.46
CA LEU A 350 -4.74 -7.59 -18.25
C LEU A 350 -4.37 -6.11 -18.29
N ALA A 351 -3.75 -5.62 -19.35
CA ALA A 351 -3.24 -4.24 -19.47
C ALA A 351 -4.37 -3.18 -19.57
N GLY A 352 -5.43 -3.34 -18.80
CA GLY A 352 -6.64 -2.52 -18.76
C GLY A 352 -6.67 -1.53 -17.59
N ASP A 353 -7.73 -1.59 -16.79
CA ASP A 353 -8.09 -0.56 -15.82
C ASP A 353 -7.49 -0.74 -14.41
N GLY A 354 -6.63 -1.73 -14.22
CA GLY A 354 -6.04 -2.07 -12.92
C GLY A 354 -6.90 -3.06 -12.12
N PRO A 355 -6.67 -3.19 -10.79
CA PRO A 355 -7.41 -4.14 -9.98
C PRO A 355 -8.86 -3.72 -9.80
N TRP A 356 -9.76 -4.70 -9.78
CA TRP A 356 -11.15 -4.49 -9.44
C TRP A 356 -11.31 -4.19 -7.95
N ALA A 357 -12.26 -3.30 -7.61
CA ALA A 357 -12.67 -3.06 -6.24
C ALA A 357 -14.20 -2.94 -6.17
N SER A 358 -14.81 -3.74 -5.31
CA SER A 358 -16.27 -3.73 -5.08
C SER A 358 -16.70 -2.64 -4.10
N VAL A 359 -15.79 -2.21 -3.23
CA VAL A 359 -16.05 -1.18 -2.23
C VAL A 359 -15.01 -0.05 -2.31
N ALA A 360 -15.42 1.15 -1.91
CA ALA A 360 -14.56 2.30 -1.81
C ALA A 360 -14.46 2.78 -0.35
N ILE A 361 -13.24 3.10 0.08
CA ILE A 361 -12.94 3.82 1.32
C ILE A 361 -12.35 5.17 0.89
N PRO A 362 -13.18 6.22 0.75
CA PRO A 362 -12.70 7.50 0.25
C PRO A 362 -11.73 8.16 1.24
N VAL A 363 -10.61 8.65 0.75
CA VAL A 363 -9.64 9.41 1.55
C VAL A 363 -10.05 10.88 1.55
N PRO A 364 -10.31 11.49 2.73
CA PRO A 364 -10.71 12.89 2.82
C PRO A 364 -9.63 13.83 2.29
N HIS A 365 -10.03 14.92 1.65
CA HIS A 365 -9.08 15.92 1.16
C HIS A 365 -8.22 16.50 2.27
N GLU A 366 -8.80 16.76 3.43
CA GLU A 366 -8.09 17.30 4.59
C GLU A 366 -7.00 16.36 5.13
N PHE A 367 -7.07 15.08 4.83
CA PHE A 367 -6.01 14.15 5.14
C PHE A 367 -4.77 14.38 4.28
N VAL A 368 -5.00 14.72 3.00
CA VAL A 368 -3.94 14.93 2.01
C VAL A 368 -3.33 16.32 2.13
N ARG A 369 -4.16 17.33 2.35
CA ARG A 369 -3.74 18.74 2.43
C ARG A 369 -4.40 19.41 3.62
N PRO A 370 -3.64 19.81 4.64
CA PRO A 370 -4.19 20.60 5.72
C PRO A 370 -4.70 21.92 5.14
N TYR A 371 -5.90 22.26 5.48
CA TYR A 371 -6.68 23.46 5.14
C TYR A 371 -6.11 24.35 4.02
N ASP A 372 -6.55 24.12 2.82
CA ASP A 372 -6.24 24.95 1.65
C ASP A 372 -7.52 25.64 1.14
N PRO A 373 -7.80 26.88 1.56
CA PRO A 373 -9.01 27.58 1.15
C PRO A 373 -9.06 27.83 -0.36
N VAL A 374 -7.91 27.98 -1.02
CA VAL A 374 -7.83 28.22 -2.48
C VAL A 374 -8.27 26.98 -3.24
N ALA A 375 -7.96 25.78 -2.76
CA ALA A 375 -8.40 24.53 -3.35
C ALA A 375 -9.93 24.39 -3.36
N PHE A 376 -10.65 25.13 -2.54
CA PHE A 376 -12.11 25.18 -2.48
C PHE A 376 -12.72 26.39 -3.18
N GLY A 377 -11.96 27.11 -3.98
CA GLY A 377 -12.42 28.33 -4.67
C GLY A 377 -12.71 29.50 -3.72
N LEU A 378 -12.15 29.46 -2.51
CA LEU A 378 -12.23 30.57 -1.58
C LEU A 378 -11.04 31.52 -1.84
N GLU A 379 -11.29 32.82 -1.78
CA GLU A 379 -10.21 33.78 -1.73
C GLU A 379 -9.39 33.54 -0.44
N GLY A 380 -8.09 33.75 -0.53
CA GLY A 380 -7.20 33.57 0.64
C GLY A 380 -7.72 34.34 1.84
N PRO A 381 -7.45 33.88 3.07
CA PRO A 381 -7.93 34.54 4.27
C PRO A 381 -7.47 36.00 4.30
N PRO A 382 -8.29 36.94 4.82
CA PRO A 382 -7.86 38.31 5.03
C PRO A 382 -6.57 38.36 5.84
N ALA A 383 -5.71 39.33 5.57
CA ALA A 383 -4.48 39.51 6.33
C ALA A 383 -4.76 39.54 7.85
N GLY A 384 -4.07 38.70 8.61
CA GLY A 384 -4.24 38.58 10.07
C GLY A 384 -5.12 37.43 10.55
N LEU A 385 -5.71 36.63 9.65
CA LEU A 385 -6.31 35.34 9.99
C LEU A 385 -5.27 34.22 9.84
N TYR A 386 -5.63 33.02 10.33
CA TYR A 386 -4.76 31.84 10.31
C TYR A 386 -4.04 31.65 8.98
N THR A 387 -2.74 31.43 9.07
CA THR A 387 -2.00 30.88 7.94
C THR A 387 -2.01 29.35 8.02
N PRO A 388 -1.91 28.63 6.91
CA PRO A 388 -1.73 27.18 6.90
C PRO A 388 -0.55 26.72 7.79
N ALA A 389 0.53 27.51 7.84
CA ALA A 389 1.69 27.25 8.69
C ALA A 389 1.37 27.29 10.18
N GLU A 390 0.47 28.18 10.64
CA GLU A 390 0.06 28.25 12.03
C GLU A 390 -0.86 27.10 12.44
N GLN A 391 -1.51 26.47 11.48
CA GLN A 391 -2.36 25.30 11.68
C GLN A 391 -1.59 23.99 11.59
N ALA A 392 -0.49 23.98 10.86
CA ALA A 392 0.39 22.80 10.65
C ALA A 392 1.30 22.48 11.86
N TRP A 393 1.20 23.21 12.94
CA TRP A 393 2.21 23.25 14.01
C TRP A 393 2.28 22.02 14.93
N THR A 394 1.37 21.07 14.89
CA THR A 394 1.40 19.96 15.86
C THR A 394 1.88 18.66 15.25
N PRO A 395 3.19 18.37 15.28
CA PRO A 395 3.75 17.10 14.84
C PRO A 395 3.27 15.87 15.65
N THR A 396 2.58 16.10 16.77
CA THR A 396 2.05 15.04 17.66
C THR A 396 0.66 14.53 17.26
N ARG A 397 0.03 15.12 16.24
CA ARG A 397 -1.30 14.70 15.77
C ARG A 397 -1.19 13.93 14.48
N SER A 398 -0.76 12.70 14.64
CA SER A 398 -0.69 11.71 13.59
C SER A 398 -2.10 11.46 13.00
N PRO A 399 -2.24 11.33 11.67
CA PRO A 399 -3.44 10.76 11.06
C PRO A 399 -3.62 9.28 11.41
N GLY A 400 -2.81 8.74 12.29
CA GLY A 400 -2.79 7.34 12.71
C GLY A 400 -4.16 6.73 12.99
N PRO A 401 -5.07 7.39 13.73
CA PRO A 401 -6.42 6.83 13.93
C PRO A 401 -7.21 6.63 12.65
N LEU A 402 -7.14 7.54 11.67
CA LEU A 402 -7.81 7.37 10.38
C LEU A 402 -7.19 6.23 9.58
N VAL A 403 -5.86 6.20 9.48
CA VAL A 403 -5.13 5.13 8.78
C VAL A 403 -5.40 3.78 9.43
N ALA A 404 -5.42 3.72 10.76
CA ALA A 404 -5.75 2.51 11.50
C ALA A 404 -7.21 2.04 11.24
N ALA A 405 -8.17 2.96 11.17
CA ALA A 405 -9.54 2.63 10.80
C ALA A 405 -9.63 2.10 9.36
N TRP A 406 -8.92 2.71 8.41
CA TRP A 406 -8.87 2.25 7.02
C TRP A 406 -8.22 0.87 6.89
N LEU A 407 -7.10 0.63 7.58
CA LEU A 407 -6.44 -0.68 7.59
C LEU A 407 -7.38 -1.77 8.11
N ASN A 408 -8.02 -1.54 9.25
CA ASN A 408 -8.94 -2.54 9.82
C ASN A 408 -10.19 -2.72 8.95
N SER A 409 -10.73 -1.66 8.34
CA SER A 409 -11.80 -1.75 7.35
C SER A 409 -11.39 -2.55 6.11
N PHE A 410 -10.15 -2.35 5.64
CA PHE A 410 -9.58 -3.12 4.52
C PHE A 410 -9.48 -4.61 4.86
N VAL A 411 -8.99 -4.96 6.05
CA VAL A 411 -8.89 -6.36 6.51
C VAL A 411 -10.29 -6.98 6.67
N LEU A 412 -11.25 -6.26 7.27
CA LEU A 412 -12.62 -6.74 7.42
C LEU A 412 -13.31 -6.96 6.07
N ALA A 413 -13.13 -6.04 5.12
CA ALA A 413 -13.64 -6.18 3.75
C ALA A 413 -13.03 -7.40 3.06
N ALA A 414 -11.71 -7.57 3.13
CA ALA A 414 -11.01 -8.70 2.53
C ALA A 414 -11.49 -10.04 3.10
N ARG A 415 -11.66 -10.14 4.44
CA ARG A 415 -12.19 -11.33 5.11
C ARG A 415 -13.67 -11.59 4.82
N ALA A 416 -14.42 -10.56 4.43
CA ALA A 416 -15.80 -10.69 3.95
C ALA A 416 -15.88 -11.01 2.44
N GLY A 417 -14.74 -11.22 1.77
CA GLY A 417 -14.65 -11.52 0.34
C GLY A 417 -14.85 -10.30 -0.56
N LEU A 418 -14.57 -9.08 -0.05
CA LEU A 418 -14.67 -7.82 -0.77
C LEU A 418 -13.30 -7.21 -1.02
N SER A 419 -13.18 -6.48 -2.12
CA SER A 419 -11.97 -5.73 -2.48
C SER A 419 -12.17 -4.24 -2.29
N ALA A 420 -11.30 -3.59 -1.50
CA ALA A 420 -11.39 -2.17 -1.23
C ALA A 420 -10.36 -1.35 -2.03
N ALA A 421 -10.81 -0.19 -2.55
CA ALA A 421 -9.97 0.86 -3.10
C ALA A 421 -10.07 2.13 -2.26
N PHE A 422 -9.06 3.01 -2.38
CA PHE A 422 -8.94 4.25 -1.61
C PHE A 422 -8.98 5.49 -2.54
N PRO A 423 -10.11 5.77 -3.18
CA PRO A 423 -10.20 6.95 -4.03
C PRO A 423 -10.09 8.22 -3.20
N ARG A 424 -9.44 9.24 -3.78
CA ARG A 424 -9.32 10.56 -3.13
C ARG A 424 -10.62 11.34 -3.26
N GLU A 425 -11.02 12.03 -2.18
CA GLU A 425 -12.14 12.97 -2.23
C GLU A 425 -11.86 14.04 -3.30
N ARG A 426 -12.80 14.22 -4.20
CA ARG A 426 -12.72 15.24 -5.25
C ARG A 426 -13.22 16.57 -4.73
N LEU A 427 -12.53 17.65 -5.11
CA LEU A 427 -12.92 19.02 -4.74
C LEU A 427 -14.28 19.46 -5.32
N ASP A 428 -14.71 18.81 -6.42
CA ASP A 428 -16.02 19.03 -7.01
C ASP A 428 -17.18 18.33 -6.27
N GLY A 429 -16.89 17.72 -5.13
CA GLY A 429 -17.86 17.01 -4.29
C GLY A 429 -18.37 15.68 -4.85
N ARG A 430 -17.81 15.22 -5.98
CA ARG A 430 -18.18 13.91 -6.54
C ARG A 430 -17.55 12.78 -5.74
N TRP A 431 -18.38 11.81 -5.44
CA TRP A 431 -17.97 10.56 -4.81
C TRP A 431 -17.63 9.49 -5.86
N PRO A 432 -16.76 8.53 -5.51
CA PRO A 432 -16.41 7.46 -6.43
C PRO A 432 -17.65 6.65 -6.83
N GLU A 433 -17.63 6.17 -8.07
CA GLU A 433 -18.63 5.23 -8.56
C GLU A 433 -18.34 3.83 -7.98
N ALA A 434 -18.80 3.60 -6.75
CA ALA A 434 -18.75 2.31 -6.08
C ALA A 434 -20.16 1.96 -5.62
N ARG A 435 -20.49 0.66 -5.59
CA ARG A 435 -21.80 0.24 -5.10
C ARG A 435 -21.95 0.48 -3.61
N LEU A 436 -20.88 0.21 -2.86
CA LEU A 436 -20.80 0.41 -1.41
C LEU A 436 -19.60 1.31 -1.07
N VAL A 437 -19.87 2.36 -0.31
CA VAL A 437 -18.86 3.25 0.25
C VAL A 437 -18.76 3.01 1.76
N LEU A 438 -17.56 2.79 2.25
CA LEU A 438 -17.25 2.57 3.65
C LEU A 438 -16.64 3.85 4.25
N LEU A 439 -17.22 4.33 5.34
CA LEU A 439 -16.75 5.47 6.13
C LEU A 439 -16.38 4.98 7.54
N PRO A 440 -15.24 4.29 7.69
CA PRO A 440 -14.84 3.73 8.98
C PRO A 440 -14.39 4.85 9.92
N ALA A 441 -15.12 5.02 11.00
CA ALA A 441 -14.87 5.95 12.11
C ALA A 441 -14.41 7.36 11.66
N PRO A 442 -15.18 8.08 10.84
CA PRO A 442 -14.83 9.41 10.37
C PRO A 442 -14.81 10.38 11.56
N LEU A 443 -13.61 10.91 11.89
CA LEU A 443 -13.41 11.77 13.06
C LEU A 443 -13.73 13.23 12.74
N ALA A 444 -14.46 13.90 13.64
CA ALA A 444 -14.69 15.34 13.59
C ALA A 444 -13.51 16.13 14.14
N ALA A 445 -12.61 15.46 14.85
CA ALA A 445 -11.43 16.04 15.47
C ALA A 445 -11.75 17.21 16.40
N THR A 446 -12.65 16.97 17.34
CA THR A 446 -12.99 17.94 18.41
C THR A 446 -11.78 18.40 19.22
N SER A 447 -10.68 17.65 19.18
CA SER A 447 -9.40 17.97 19.79
C SER A 447 -8.48 18.83 18.92
N SER A 448 -9.03 19.61 17.97
CA SER A 448 -8.30 20.51 17.07
C SER A 448 -7.28 19.82 16.13
N SER A 449 -7.58 18.63 15.65
CA SER A 449 -6.84 18.01 14.56
C SER A 449 -7.15 18.70 13.22
N LEU A 450 -6.16 18.81 12.35
CA LEU A 450 -6.35 19.30 10.99
C LEU A 450 -6.95 18.25 10.05
N HIS A 451 -6.89 16.98 10.44
CA HIS A 451 -7.35 15.84 9.66
C HIS A 451 -8.82 15.50 9.94
N ARG A 452 -9.68 16.50 9.83
CA ARG A 452 -11.13 16.34 10.04
C ARG A 452 -11.86 16.06 8.74
N VAL A 453 -13.02 15.43 8.87
CA VAL A 453 -13.95 15.23 7.76
C VAL A 453 -14.80 16.48 7.59
N ARG A 454 -14.82 17.06 6.39
CA ARG A 454 -15.58 18.28 6.08
C ARG A 454 -17.08 18.03 5.93
N THR A 455 -17.86 19.11 6.01
CA THR A 455 -19.32 19.04 5.76
C THR A 455 -19.65 18.53 4.35
N SER A 456 -18.86 18.91 3.33
CA SER A 456 -19.03 18.41 1.95
C SER A 456 -18.87 16.91 1.80
N TRP A 457 -18.07 16.27 2.66
CA TRP A 457 -17.96 14.82 2.75
C TRP A 457 -19.31 14.16 3.05
N TRP A 458 -20.04 14.70 4.02
CA TRP A 458 -21.35 14.22 4.38
C TRP A 458 -22.43 14.52 3.32
N SER A 459 -22.30 15.66 2.62
CA SER A 459 -23.13 15.94 1.44
C SER A 459 -22.90 14.89 0.35
N GLY A 460 -21.66 14.56 0.07
CA GLY A 460 -21.30 13.52 -0.89
C GLY A 460 -21.87 12.14 -0.51
N ALA A 461 -21.80 11.78 0.78
CA ALA A 461 -22.38 10.52 1.29
C ALA A 461 -23.92 10.50 1.11
N ALA A 462 -24.59 11.57 1.49
CA ALA A 462 -26.04 11.70 1.35
C ALA A 462 -26.48 11.66 -0.11
N ASP A 463 -25.78 12.34 -0.99
CA ASP A 463 -26.04 12.34 -2.43
C ASP A 463 -25.79 10.96 -3.06
N HIS A 464 -24.73 10.28 -2.66
CA HIS A 464 -24.44 8.92 -3.12
C HIS A 464 -25.60 7.98 -2.74
N PHE A 465 -26.02 8.01 -1.47
CA PHE A 465 -27.18 7.25 -1.01
C PHE A 465 -28.47 7.63 -1.75
N ALA A 466 -28.74 8.92 -1.96
CA ALA A 466 -29.93 9.40 -2.67
C ALA A 466 -29.99 8.95 -4.14
N ARG A 467 -28.82 8.74 -4.78
CA ARG A 467 -28.73 8.19 -6.14
C ARG A 467 -28.81 6.66 -6.22
N GLY A 468 -29.03 6.01 -5.09
CA GLY A 468 -29.14 4.54 -5.03
C GLY A 468 -27.85 3.81 -4.73
N GLY A 469 -26.77 4.52 -4.42
CA GLY A 469 -25.55 3.94 -3.87
C GLY A 469 -25.75 3.52 -2.41
N SER A 470 -24.83 2.71 -1.89
CA SER A 470 -24.88 2.25 -0.50
C SER A 470 -23.75 2.86 0.32
N VAL A 471 -24.01 3.13 1.60
CA VAL A 471 -23.06 3.77 2.52
C VAL A 471 -23.05 3.03 3.85
N TYR A 472 -21.88 2.75 4.37
CA TYR A 472 -21.66 2.30 5.74
C TYR A 472 -20.89 3.37 6.52
N VAL A 473 -21.34 3.65 7.76
CA VAL A 473 -20.68 4.56 8.70
C VAL A 473 -20.56 3.87 10.05
N SER A 474 -19.35 3.73 10.58
CA SER A 474 -19.14 3.42 11.99
C SER A 474 -18.87 4.71 12.77
N CYS A 475 -19.52 4.90 13.91
CA CYS A 475 -19.47 6.16 14.64
C CYS A 475 -18.61 6.07 15.89
N SER A 476 -17.64 6.97 16.03
CA SER A 476 -16.98 7.23 17.31
C SER A 476 -17.70 8.36 18.07
N ALA A 477 -17.41 8.52 19.35
CA ALA A 477 -17.89 9.67 20.12
C ALA A 477 -17.27 11.02 19.67
N ASP A 478 -16.27 10.96 18.77
CA ASP A 478 -15.66 12.13 18.10
C ASP A 478 -16.23 12.36 16.69
N VAL A 479 -17.37 11.79 16.33
CA VAL A 479 -17.99 12.02 15.03
C VAL A 479 -18.94 13.22 15.10
N ALA A 480 -19.05 13.95 13.99
CA ALA A 480 -20.08 14.96 13.78
C ALA A 480 -20.75 14.72 12.43
N ILE A 481 -21.99 14.27 12.46
CA ILE A 481 -22.82 14.09 11.27
C ILE A 481 -23.79 15.27 11.19
N PRO A 482 -23.75 16.13 10.17
CA PRO A 482 -24.62 17.29 10.08
C PRO A 482 -26.07 16.90 9.76
N GLU A 483 -26.99 17.88 9.74
CA GLU A 483 -28.46 17.70 9.67
C GLU A 483 -28.93 16.86 8.47
N MET A 484 -28.15 16.71 7.42
CA MET A 484 -28.46 15.82 6.29
C MET A 484 -28.42 14.32 6.64
N ALA A 485 -27.97 13.97 7.83
CA ALA A 485 -27.90 12.58 8.31
C ALA A 485 -29.23 11.81 8.29
N PRO A 486 -30.43 12.41 8.40
CA PRO A 486 -31.68 11.66 8.21
C PRO A 486 -31.75 10.92 6.89
N LEU A 487 -31.01 11.37 5.87
CA LEU A 487 -30.87 10.65 4.60
C LEU A 487 -30.05 9.37 4.76
N LEU A 488 -29.20 9.28 5.79
CA LEU A 488 -28.41 8.11 6.13
C LEU A 488 -29.14 7.12 7.06
N GLY A 489 -30.34 7.42 7.49
CA GLY A 489 -31.22 6.51 8.24
C GLY A 489 -31.13 6.58 9.75
N ALA A 490 -30.21 7.34 10.31
CA ALA A 490 -30.08 7.55 11.75
C ALA A 490 -29.46 8.92 12.06
N ARG A 491 -29.75 9.47 13.24
CA ARG A 491 -29.06 10.63 13.81
C ARG A 491 -28.41 10.27 15.13
N ILE A 492 -27.36 10.94 15.48
CA ILE A 492 -26.71 10.85 16.78
C ILE A 492 -27.54 11.66 17.78
N ILE A 493 -27.90 11.04 18.91
CA ILE A 493 -28.60 11.72 20.02
C ILE A 493 -27.59 12.28 21.00
N ASP A 494 -26.61 11.43 21.40
CA ASP A 494 -25.60 11.74 22.42
C ASP A 494 -24.44 10.73 22.31
N ARG A 495 -23.45 10.93 23.14
CA ARG A 495 -22.39 9.94 23.40
C ARG A 495 -22.94 8.83 24.31
N ALA A 496 -22.52 7.61 24.05
CA ALA A 496 -22.83 6.51 24.96
C ALA A 496 -22.14 6.71 26.32
N PRO A 497 -22.76 6.27 27.44
CA PRO A 497 -22.13 6.35 28.76
C PRO A 497 -20.79 5.64 28.80
N ALA A 498 -19.82 6.21 29.52
CA ALA A 498 -18.51 5.60 29.69
C ALA A 498 -18.64 4.24 30.41
N GLY A 499 -17.84 3.27 29.97
CA GLY A 499 -17.78 1.93 30.55
C GLY A 499 -18.85 0.94 30.03
N VAL A 500 -19.74 1.36 29.14
CA VAL A 500 -20.64 0.42 28.45
C VAL A 500 -19.82 -0.40 27.44
N PRO A 501 -19.84 -1.74 27.53
CA PRO A 501 -19.15 -2.59 26.58
C PRO A 501 -19.68 -2.39 25.16
N PRO A 502 -18.83 -2.25 24.14
CA PRO A 502 -19.26 -2.16 22.75
C PRO A 502 -19.71 -3.56 22.26
N VAL A 503 -21.00 -3.77 22.17
CA VAL A 503 -21.63 -5.03 21.78
C VAL A 503 -22.67 -4.76 20.70
N LEU A 504 -22.73 -5.64 19.70
CA LEU A 504 -23.84 -5.71 18.76
C LEU A 504 -24.60 -7.01 19.03
N ARG A 505 -25.77 -6.89 19.65
CA ARG A 505 -26.74 -8.00 19.81
C ARG A 505 -27.72 -7.92 18.66
N PHE A 506 -27.66 -8.88 17.76
CA PHE A 506 -28.47 -8.88 16.55
C PHE A 506 -29.94 -9.20 16.87
N VAL A 507 -30.85 -8.39 16.36
CA VAL A 507 -32.31 -8.60 16.46
C VAL A 507 -32.92 -8.99 15.10
N LEU A 508 -32.16 -8.77 14.02
CA LEU A 508 -32.47 -9.25 12.68
C LEU A 508 -31.27 -10.08 12.15
N PRO A 509 -31.49 -11.00 11.20
CA PRO A 509 -30.36 -11.72 10.55
C PRO A 509 -29.39 -10.74 9.88
N TRP A 510 -28.08 -10.97 10.01
CA TRP A 510 -27.05 -10.14 9.42
C TRP A 510 -25.77 -10.95 9.12
N GLY A 511 -25.49 -11.22 7.84
CA GLY A 511 -24.38 -12.09 7.47
C GLY A 511 -24.43 -13.43 8.21
N PRO A 512 -23.40 -13.82 8.95
CA PRO A 512 -23.36 -15.07 9.69
C PRO A 512 -24.07 -15.02 11.06
N PHE A 513 -24.69 -13.86 11.41
CA PHE A 513 -25.36 -13.68 12.71
C PHE A 513 -26.87 -13.91 12.61
N ALA A 514 -27.39 -14.78 13.48
CA ALA A 514 -28.81 -14.98 13.70
C ALA A 514 -29.34 -14.00 14.76
N PRO A 515 -30.67 -13.75 14.81
CA PRO A 515 -31.28 -13.03 15.92
C PRO A 515 -30.95 -13.67 17.27
N GLY A 516 -30.42 -12.87 18.20
CA GLY A 516 -29.93 -13.30 19.51
C GLY A 516 -28.41 -13.51 19.58
N ASP A 517 -27.72 -13.62 18.46
CA ASP A 517 -26.25 -13.65 18.45
C ASP A 517 -25.66 -12.30 18.90
N GLU A 518 -24.48 -12.39 19.50
CA GLU A 518 -23.72 -11.20 19.92
C GLU A 518 -22.35 -11.15 19.23
N LEU A 519 -21.97 -9.95 18.80
CA LEU A 519 -20.60 -9.59 18.45
C LEU A 519 -20.06 -8.66 19.55
N VAL A 520 -19.19 -9.18 20.38
CA VAL A 520 -18.49 -8.41 21.41
C VAL A 520 -17.21 -7.83 20.82
N LEU A 521 -17.11 -6.51 20.84
CA LEU A 521 -15.93 -5.80 20.35
C LEU A 521 -14.95 -5.53 21.49
N PRO A 522 -13.67 -5.29 21.20
CA PRO A 522 -12.71 -4.88 22.22
C PRO A 522 -13.15 -3.61 22.94
N PRO A 523 -12.86 -3.44 24.23
CA PRO A 523 -13.16 -2.22 24.94
C PRO A 523 -12.34 -1.04 24.41
N GLY A 524 -12.95 0.14 24.39
CA GLY A 524 -12.23 1.37 24.07
C GLY A 524 -11.21 1.77 25.15
N ASP A 525 -10.31 2.67 24.81
CA ASP A 525 -9.26 3.20 25.70
C ASP A 525 -9.73 4.38 26.58
N GLY A 526 -11.02 4.66 26.58
CA GLY A 526 -11.63 5.78 27.32
C GLY A 526 -11.55 7.14 26.62
N THR A 527 -10.94 7.21 25.43
CA THR A 527 -10.93 8.42 24.61
C THR A 527 -12.22 8.58 23.81
N LEU A 528 -12.50 9.81 23.33
CA LEU A 528 -13.62 10.05 22.41
C LEU A 528 -13.49 9.29 21.10
N THR A 529 -12.26 9.07 20.65
CA THR A 529 -11.95 8.35 19.41
C THR A 529 -12.46 6.91 19.43
N THR A 530 -12.40 6.26 20.59
CA THR A 530 -12.85 4.87 20.79
C THR A 530 -14.20 4.78 21.53
N GLY A 531 -14.78 5.92 21.91
CA GLY A 531 -16.13 5.97 22.50
C GLY A 531 -17.22 5.72 21.48
N SER A 532 -18.37 5.23 21.94
CA SER A 532 -19.57 4.98 21.14
C SER A 532 -20.57 6.13 21.20
N VAL A 533 -21.58 6.10 20.34
CA VAL A 533 -22.69 7.07 20.32
C VAL A 533 -24.02 6.39 20.59
N LEU A 534 -25.04 7.18 20.95
CA LEU A 534 -26.44 6.77 20.97
C LEU A 534 -27.11 7.20 19.67
N LEU A 535 -27.85 6.29 19.03
CA LEU A 535 -28.51 6.50 17.75
C LEU A 535 -30.02 6.62 17.91
N ALA A 536 -30.65 7.56 17.18
CA ALA A 536 -32.09 7.57 16.92
C ALA A 536 -32.33 7.17 15.46
N PRO A 537 -32.98 6.01 15.21
CA PRO A 537 -33.36 5.62 13.87
C PRO A 537 -34.32 6.63 13.24
N ALA A 538 -34.21 6.90 11.96
CA ALA A 538 -35.14 7.68 11.19
C ALA A 538 -36.42 6.84 10.92
N ALA A 539 -37.52 7.50 10.60
CA ALA A 539 -38.76 6.81 10.23
C ALA A 539 -38.55 5.91 9.01
N GLY A 540 -38.94 4.65 9.12
CA GLY A 540 -38.76 3.65 8.06
C GLY A 540 -37.39 2.95 8.05
N SER A 541 -36.49 3.26 9.00
CA SER A 541 -35.27 2.50 9.20
C SER A 541 -35.48 1.27 10.09
N HIS A 542 -34.63 0.26 9.92
CA HIS A 542 -34.65 -0.99 10.67
C HIS A 542 -33.50 -1.03 11.67
N VAL A 543 -33.81 -1.33 12.93
CA VAL A 543 -32.78 -1.67 13.92
C VAL A 543 -32.36 -3.13 13.66
N VAL A 544 -31.11 -3.32 13.29
CA VAL A 544 -30.51 -4.63 13.00
C VAL A 544 -29.87 -5.24 14.25
N ALA A 545 -29.23 -4.39 15.06
CA ALA A 545 -28.65 -4.80 16.34
C ALA A 545 -28.82 -3.70 17.39
N VAL A 546 -28.82 -4.11 18.65
CA VAL A 546 -28.84 -3.23 19.82
C VAL A 546 -27.55 -3.40 20.62
N ASP A 547 -27.20 -2.39 21.41
CA ASP A 547 -26.06 -2.42 22.32
C ASP A 547 -26.35 -3.20 23.62
N ALA A 548 -25.40 -3.18 24.56
CA ALA A 548 -25.53 -3.83 25.86
C ALA A 548 -26.68 -3.26 26.74
N MET A 549 -27.13 -2.03 26.46
CA MET A 549 -28.27 -1.37 27.16
C MET A 549 -29.60 -1.60 26.45
N GLY A 550 -29.59 -2.18 25.24
CA GLY A 550 -30.78 -2.36 24.41
C GLY A 550 -31.07 -1.17 23.48
N GLU A 551 -30.14 -0.21 23.38
CA GLU A 551 -30.29 0.94 22.49
C GLU A 551 -29.86 0.57 21.04
N PRO A 552 -30.41 1.23 20.00
CA PRO A 552 -30.06 0.95 18.60
C PRO A 552 -28.54 1.11 18.34
N ALA A 553 -27.89 0.03 17.90
CA ALA A 553 -26.45 0.00 17.67
C ALA A 553 -26.05 -0.25 16.22
N LEU A 554 -26.91 -0.92 15.43
CA LEU A 554 -26.75 -1.06 13.98
C LEU A 554 -28.10 -0.77 13.33
N VAL A 555 -28.14 0.27 12.49
CA VAL A 555 -29.38 0.76 11.87
C VAL A 555 -29.24 0.69 10.34
N LEU A 556 -30.18 0.02 9.68
CA LEU A 556 -30.30 -0.07 8.22
C LEU A 556 -31.43 0.83 7.73
N ALA A 557 -31.13 1.67 6.74
CA ALA A 557 -32.14 2.42 5.99
C ALA A 557 -32.10 2.06 4.51
N GLU A 558 -33.26 2.08 3.89
CA GLU A 558 -33.42 1.79 2.46
C GLU A 558 -33.98 3.00 1.74
N ARG A 559 -33.42 3.31 0.56
CA ARG A 559 -33.92 4.35 -0.34
C ARG A 559 -33.75 3.91 -1.80
N GLY A 560 -34.84 3.46 -2.38
CA GLY A 560 -34.78 2.81 -3.69
C GLY A 560 -33.81 1.62 -3.66
N PRO A 561 -32.83 1.54 -4.57
CA PRO A 561 -31.81 0.49 -4.55
C PRO A 561 -30.69 0.71 -3.53
N GLY A 562 -30.56 1.94 -2.99
CA GLY A 562 -29.49 2.31 -2.04
C GLY A 562 -29.79 1.82 -0.62
N ARG A 563 -28.71 1.51 0.09
CA ARG A 563 -28.72 1.12 1.49
C ARG A 563 -27.80 2.00 2.29
N SER A 564 -28.23 2.45 3.47
CA SER A 564 -27.36 3.10 4.44
C SER A 564 -27.34 2.30 5.73
N VAL A 565 -26.14 2.03 6.23
CA VAL A 565 -25.94 1.31 7.50
C VAL A 565 -25.11 2.18 8.42
N VAL A 566 -25.65 2.49 9.59
CA VAL A 566 -24.99 3.29 10.62
C VAL A 566 -24.76 2.42 11.85
N CYS A 567 -23.50 2.31 12.27
CA CYS A 567 -23.09 1.59 13.48
C CYS A 567 -22.75 2.59 14.59
N ALA A 568 -23.26 2.37 15.80
CA ALA A 568 -23.03 3.20 16.98
C ALA A 568 -21.61 3.07 17.55
N HIS A 569 -20.87 2.06 17.15
CA HIS A 569 -19.53 1.75 17.66
C HIS A 569 -18.48 1.98 16.56
N PRO A 570 -17.29 2.54 16.89
CA PRO A 570 -16.16 2.70 15.94
C PRO A 570 -15.42 1.37 15.79
N VAL A 571 -16.06 0.38 15.18
CA VAL A 571 -15.61 -1.02 15.10
C VAL A 571 -14.14 -1.12 14.70
N GLU A 572 -13.73 -0.43 13.67
CA GLU A 572 -12.40 -0.49 13.08
C GLU A 572 -11.33 0.09 14.02
N LEU A 573 -11.67 1.13 14.79
CA LEU A 573 -10.77 1.71 15.79
C LEU A 573 -10.69 0.88 17.07
N LEU A 574 -11.77 0.21 17.45
CA LEU A 574 -11.75 -0.71 18.58
C LEU A 574 -10.85 -1.92 18.29
N LEU A 575 -10.88 -2.43 17.06
CA LEU A 575 -9.99 -3.51 16.61
C LEU A 575 -8.54 -3.05 16.46
N ALA A 576 -8.29 -1.80 16.09
CA ALA A 576 -6.97 -1.30 15.75
C ALA A 576 -5.93 -1.47 16.86
N ARG A 577 -6.34 -1.29 18.11
CA ARG A 577 -5.44 -1.35 19.28
C ARG A 577 -5.40 -2.70 19.97
N GLN A 578 -6.20 -3.66 19.49
CA GLN A 578 -6.26 -5.01 20.08
C GLN A 578 -5.25 -5.90 19.38
N PRO A 579 -4.13 -6.29 20.02
CA PRO A 579 -3.25 -7.33 19.48
C PRO A 579 -4.02 -8.61 19.23
N GLY A 580 -3.76 -9.27 18.08
CA GLY A 580 -4.47 -10.49 17.70
C GLY A 580 -5.93 -10.30 17.29
N ALA A 581 -6.42 -9.07 17.13
CA ALA A 581 -7.66 -8.83 16.41
C ALA A 581 -7.58 -9.45 14.99
N HIS A 582 -8.72 -9.85 14.45
CA HIS A 582 -8.80 -10.62 13.20
C HIS A 582 -8.21 -12.05 13.28
N GLY A 583 -7.94 -12.56 14.48
CA GLY A 583 -7.53 -13.95 14.68
C GLY A 583 -8.67 -14.95 14.37
N PRO A 584 -8.42 -16.27 14.47
CA PRO A 584 -9.38 -17.31 14.08
C PRO A 584 -10.72 -17.25 14.82
N ALA A 585 -10.74 -16.73 16.05
CA ALA A 585 -11.97 -16.58 16.84
C ALA A 585 -12.73 -15.27 16.56
N ASP A 586 -12.12 -14.32 15.82
CA ASP A 586 -12.76 -13.06 15.51
C ASP A 586 -13.86 -13.24 14.45
N ARG A 587 -15.06 -12.75 14.77
CA ARG A 587 -16.22 -12.77 13.89
C ARG A 587 -16.57 -11.36 13.34
N SER A 588 -15.75 -10.33 13.60
CA SER A 588 -16.04 -8.94 13.20
C SER A 588 -16.19 -8.79 11.68
N TRP A 589 -15.51 -9.62 10.88
CA TRP A 589 -15.68 -9.69 9.43
C TRP A 589 -17.12 -10.01 9.00
N GLY A 590 -17.90 -10.71 9.84
CA GLY A 590 -19.30 -11.02 9.59
C GLY A 590 -20.19 -9.76 9.52
N LEU A 591 -19.79 -8.67 10.18
CA LEU A 591 -20.43 -7.37 10.01
C LEU A 591 -20.35 -6.90 8.54
N TYR A 592 -19.19 -7.02 7.93
CA TYR A 592 -18.96 -6.64 6.54
C TYR A 592 -19.58 -7.62 5.53
N GLN A 593 -19.65 -8.91 5.87
CA GLN A 593 -20.41 -9.86 5.08
C GLN A 593 -21.90 -9.48 5.05
N GLY A 594 -22.48 -9.11 6.19
CA GLY A 594 -23.85 -8.61 6.26
C GLY A 594 -24.05 -7.31 5.44
N LEU A 595 -23.05 -6.41 5.44
CA LEU A 595 -23.05 -5.24 4.53
C LEU A 595 -23.11 -5.67 3.07
N ALA A 596 -22.27 -6.61 2.65
CA ALA A 596 -22.23 -7.13 1.29
C ALA A 596 -23.60 -7.70 0.86
N GLU A 597 -24.21 -8.53 1.73
CA GLU A 597 -25.52 -9.14 1.48
C GLU A 597 -26.63 -8.08 1.42
N ALA A 598 -26.71 -7.18 2.40
CA ALA A 598 -27.71 -6.13 2.45
C ALA A 598 -27.67 -5.16 1.26
N THR A 599 -26.46 -4.86 0.76
CA THR A 599 -26.26 -3.94 -0.36
C THR A 599 -26.20 -4.63 -1.72
N GLY A 600 -26.18 -5.96 -1.76
CA GLY A 600 -25.98 -6.74 -2.97
C GLY A 600 -24.60 -6.46 -3.60
N THR A 601 -23.59 -6.14 -2.79
CA THR A 601 -22.20 -5.94 -3.23
C THR A 601 -21.49 -7.28 -3.31
N ALA A 602 -20.86 -7.59 -4.43
CA ALA A 602 -20.13 -8.83 -4.64
C ALA A 602 -18.94 -8.61 -5.57
N GLU A 603 -17.92 -9.44 -5.41
CA GLU A 603 -16.82 -9.54 -6.35
C GLU A 603 -17.25 -10.31 -7.59
N PRO A 604 -16.72 -9.98 -8.79
CA PRO A 604 -16.97 -10.75 -10.00
C PRO A 604 -16.40 -12.18 -9.91
N ALA A 605 -15.34 -12.35 -9.12
CA ALA A 605 -14.74 -13.64 -8.80
C ALA A 605 -14.18 -13.59 -7.37
N ALA A 606 -14.40 -14.66 -6.60
CA ALA A 606 -13.93 -14.71 -5.21
C ALA A 606 -13.84 -16.15 -4.69
N ALA A 607 -13.07 -16.34 -3.62
CA ALA A 607 -13.14 -17.49 -2.74
C ALA A 607 -14.02 -17.19 -1.53
N ARG A 608 -14.76 -18.20 -1.07
CA ARG A 608 -15.65 -18.06 0.08
C ARG A 608 -15.01 -18.65 1.34
N HIS A 609 -14.08 -17.92 1.92
CA HIS A 609 -13.49 -18.28 3.21
C HIS A 609 -12.91 -17.02 3.86
N PRO A 610 -13.11 -16.77 5.17
CA PRO A 610 -12.67 -15.52 5.83
C PRO A 610 -11.14 -15.36 5.89
N ASP A 611 -10.38 -16.44 5.80
CA ASP A 611 -8.92 -16.38 5.81
C ASP A 611 -8.33 -16.34 4.40
N VAL A 612 -9.17 -16.42 3.35
CA VAL A 612 -8.72 -16.36 1.94
C VAL A 612 -9.14 -15.05 1.32
N THR A 613 -8.16 -14.22 1.00
CA THR A 613 -8.41 -12.98 0.27
C THR A 613 -8.44 -13.23 -1.23
N SER A 614 -9.23 -12.45 -1.92
CA SER A 614 -9.42 -12.48 -3.36
C SER A 614 -9.01 -11.15 -3.98
N GLY A 615 -8.19 -11.17 -5.02
CA GLY A 615 -7.86 -10.01 -5.83
C GLY A 615 -8.18 -10.29 -7.29
N VAL A 616 -8.98 -9.45 -7.94
CA VAL A 616 -9.35 -9.60 -9.34
C VAL A 616 -8.59 -8.58 -10.18
N LEU A 617 -7.82 -9.06 -11.14
CA LEU A 617 -7.17 -8.27 -12.17
C LEU A 617 -7.90 -8.52 -13.48
N ALA A 618 -8.57 -7.52 -14.01
CA ALA A 618 -9.35 -7.65 -15.22
C ALA A 618 -8.76 -6.82 -16.37
N GLY A 619 -8.92 -7.32 -17.59
CA GLY A 619 -8.52 -6.65 -18.81
C GLY A 619 -9.46 -7.00 -19.98
N PRO A 620 -9.19 -6.46 -21.17
CA PRO A 620 -10.11 -6.57 -22.30
C PRO A 620 -10.24 -8.00 -22.87
N ALA A 621 -9.31 -8.90 -22.56
CA ALA A 621 -9.29 -10.25 -23.14
C ALA A 621 -9.33 -11.38 -22.10
N GLY A 622 -9.23 -11.08 -20.83
CA GLY A 622 -9.26 -12.07 -19.76
C GLY A 622 -9.11 -11.46 -18.38
N ALA A 623 -9.17 -12.30 -17.35
CA ALA A 623 -9.00 -11.87 -15.97
C ALA A 623 -8.21 -12.91 -15.15
N LEU A 624 -7.65 -12.45 -14.03
CA LEU A 624 -7.02 -13.29 -13.02
C LEU A 624 -7.71 -13.08 -11.67
N LEU A 625 -7.88 -14.20 -10.94
CA LEU A 625 -8.21 -14.23 -9.53
C LEU A 625 -6.96 -14.66 -8.76
N VAL A 626 -6.42 -13.77 -7.95
CA VAL A 626 -5.31 -14.06 -7.05
C VAL A 626 -5.89 -14.38 -5.69
N LEU A 627 -5.64 -15.58 -5.20
CA LEU A 627 -6.09 -16.07 -3.90
C LEU A 627 -4.91 -16.17 -2.95
N THR A 628 -5.10 -15.73 -1.70
CA THR A 628 -4.07 -15.76 -0.68
C THR A 628 -4.68 -16.23 0.64
N ASN A 629 -4.21 -17.36 1.18
CA ASN A 629 -4.64 -17.88 2.48
C ASN A 629 -3.78 -17.26 3.59
N HIS A 630 -4.33 -16.34 4.35
CA HIS A 630 -3.67 -15.67 5.49
C HIS A 630 -3.72 -16.51 6.78
N GLY A 631 -4.52 -17.58 6.78
CA GLY A 631 -4.68 -18.44 7.94
C GLY A 631 -3.52 -19.41 8.15
N PRO A 632 -3.34 -19.91 9.41
CA PRO A 632 -2.30 -20.87 9.76
C PRO A 632 -2.61 -22.31 9.33
N ASP A 633 -3.82 -22.56 8.86
CA ASP A 633 -4.30 -23.90 8.45
C ASP A 633 -4.52 -23.97 6.93
N PRO A 634 -4.33 -25.16 6.32
CA PRO A 634 -4.75 -25.39 4.94
C PRO A 634 -6.27 -25.20 4.79
N VAL A 635 -6.66 -24.57 3.70
CA VAL A 635 -8.07 -24.28 3.38
C VAL A 635 -8.44 -24.88 2.05
N ARG A 636 -9.61 -25.51 2.01
CA ARG A 636 -10.29 -25.86 0.76
C ARG A 636 -11.42 -24.86 0.52
N ALA A 637 -11.21 -23.94 -0.40
CA ALA A 637 -12.10 -22.82 -0.64
C ALA A 637 -12.91 -23.01 -1.91
N ALA A 638 -14.24 -22.88 -1.81
CA ALA A 638 -15.10 -22.81 -2.97
C ALA A 638 -14.87 -21.49 -3.70
N ILE A 639 -14.68 -21.54 -5.02
CA ILE A 639 -14.49 -20.36 -5.86
C ILE A 639 -15.71 -20.06 -6.70
N THR A 640 -15.96 -18.77 -6.91
CA THR A 640 -16.93 -18.27 -7.87
C THR A 640 -16.21 -17.52 -8.99
N LEU A 641 -16.57 -17.75 -10.23
CA LEU A 641 -16.14 -17.02 -11.41
C LEU A 641 -17.35 -16.51 -12.16
N PRO A 642 -17.21 -15.51 -13.07
CA PRO A 642 -18.31 -15.10 -13.94
C PRO A 642 -18.89 -16.28 -14.74
N GLY A 643 -20.20 -16.24 -15.03
CA GLY A 643 -20.88 -17.32 -15.73
C GLY A 643 -20.41 -17.54 -17.19
N ASP A 644 -19.72 -16.56 -17.76
CA ASP A 644 -19.10 -16.56 -19.08
C ASP A 644 -17.59 -16.86 -19.05
N ALA A 645 -17.04 -17.24 -17.89
CA ALA A 645 -15.63 -17.60 -17.77
C ALA A 645 -15.31 -18.84 -18.63
N ALA A 646 -14.37 -18.68 -19.55
CA ALA A 646 -13.93 -19.75 -20.47
C ALA A 646 -12.44 -20.06 -20.28
N ALA A 647 -12.01 -21.23 -20.70
CA ALA A 647 -10.62 -21.69 -20.72
C ALA A 647 -9.90 -21.43 -19.37
N VAL A 648 -10.52 -21.87 -18.26
CA VAL A 648 -9.99 -21.64 -16.90
C VAL A 648 -8.66 -22.36 -16.71
N ARG A 649 -7.67 -21.66 -16.15
CA ARG A 649 -6.30 -22.13 -15.94
C ARG A 649 -5.79 -21.73 -14.56
N ALA A 650 -5.02 -22.61 -13.93
CA ALA A 650 -4.20 -22.26 -12.78
C ALA A 650 -2.81 -21.82 -13.25
N PHE A 651 -2.26 -20.76 -12.65
CA PHE A 651 -0.92 -20.25 -12.95
C PHE A 651 0.01 -20.49 -11.75
N GLY A 652 1.21 -20.97 -12.05
CA GLY A 652 2.23 -21.25 -11.05
C GLY A 652 3.63 -21.20 -11.66
N PRO A 653 4.67 -21.55 -10.89
CA PRO A 653 6.07 -21.44 -11.33
C PRO A 653 6.42 -22.34 -12.54
N HIS A 654 5.59 -23.32 -12.84
CA HIS A 654 5.77 -24.23 -13.99
C HIS A 654 4.90 -23.83 -15.20
N GLY A 655 4.30 -22.64 -15.16
CA GLY A 655 3.42 -22.11 -16.20
C GLY A 655 1.94 -22.46 -15.99
N PRO A 656 1.08 -22.11 -16.98
CA PRO A 656 -0.36 -22.34 -16.87
C PRO A 656 -0.71 -23.82 -17.04
N ALA A 657 -1.65 -24.31 -16.21
CA ALA A 657 -2.26 -25.63 -16.32
C ALA A 657 -3.79 -25.50 -16.42
N ALA A 658 -4.42 -26.32 -17.25
CA ALA A 658 -5.88 -26.33 -17.36
C ALA A 658 -6.50 -26.69 -16.02
N LEU A 659 -7.51 -25.93 -15.59
CA LEU A 659 -8.27 -26.18 -14.39
C LEU A 659 -9.71 -26.54 -14.79
N PRO A 660 -10.19 -27.77 -14.53
CA PRO A 660 -11.59 -28.08 -14.69
C PRO A 660 -12.43 -27.18 -13.80
N PHE A 661 -13.35 -26.44 -14.40
CA PHE A 661 -14.21 -25.51 -13.67
C PHE A 661 -15.69 -25.87 -13.87
N GLU A 662 -16.36 -26.08 -12.77
CA GLU A 662 -17.81 -26.27 -12.71
C GLU A 662 -18.40 -25.16 -11.82
N PRO A 663 -19.31 -24.31 -12.33
CA PRO A 663 -19.93 -23.23 -11.56
C PRO A 663 -20.55 -23.74 -10.26
N GLY A 664 -20.13 -23.17 -9.15
CA GLY A 664 -20.62 -23.51 -7.80
C GLY A 664 -20.10 -24.81 -7.19
N ALA A 665 -19.28 -25.60 -7.91
CA ALA A 665 -18.72 -26.87 -7.44
C ALA A 665 -17.19 -26.90 -7.39
N THR A 666 -16.50 -25.94 -8.02
CA THR A 666 -15.03 -25.94 -8.03
C THR A 666 -14.46 -25.41 -6.71
N GLU A 667 -13.60 -26.19 -6.11
CA GLU A 667 -12.86 -25.84 -4.90
C GLU A 667 -11.36 -25.82 -5.20
N ILE A 668 -10.63 -24.97 -4.48
CA ILE A 668 -9.18 -24.84 -4.55
C ILE A 668 -8.58 -25.18 -3.19
N ASP A 669 -7.60 -26.06 -3.19
CA ASP A 669 -6.80 -26.36 -2.01
C ASP A 669 -5.67 -25.31 -1.89
N LEU A 670 -5.66 -24.58 -0.77
CA LEU A 670 -4.63 -23.61 -0.43
C LEU A 670 -3.90 -24.10 0.83
N ALA A 671 -2.59 -24.24 0.76
CA ALA A 671 -1.79 -24.52 1.94
C ALA A 671 -1.92 -23.40 2.99
N ALA A 672 -1.52 -23.69 4.23
CA ALA A 672 -1.30 -22.65 5.23
C ALA A 672 -0.36 -21.58 4.67
N HIS A 673 -0.75 -20.32 4.78
CA HIS A 673 0.00 -19.18 4.20
C HIS A 673 0.33 -19.35 2.70
N GLY A 674 -0.51 -20.08 1.98
CA GLY A 674 -0.35 -20.37 0.56
C GLY A 674 -1.09 -19.37 -0.34
N ALA A 675 -0.80 -19.45 -1.63
CA ALA A 675 -1.46 -18.64 -2.66
C ALA A 675 -1.75 -19.46 -3.92
N ALA A 676 -2.72 -19.00 -4.72
CA ALA A 676 -3.03 -19.54 -6.04
C ALA A 676 -3.46 -18.42 -6.97
N ILE A 677 -3.20 -18.60 -8.27
CA ILE A 677 -3.67 -17.69 -9.31
C ILE A 677 -4.48 -18.49 -10.32
N ILE A 678 -5.69 -18.02 -10.59
CA ILE A 678 -6.62 -18.62 -11.54
C ILE A 678 -6.92 -17.58 -12.61
N GLY A 679 -6.77 -17.94 -13.86
CA GLY A 679 -7.12 -17.07 -14.98
C GLY A 679 -8.21 -17.68 -15.84
N TRP A 680 -8.97 -16.83 -16.50
CA TRP A 680 -9.97 -17.21 -17.50
C TRP A 680 -10.03 -16.19 -18.64
N ASP A 681 -10.45 -16.66 -19.78
CA ASP A 681 -10.75 -15.82 -20.92
C ASP A 681 -12.19 -15.30 -20.79
N GLN A 682 -12.43 -14.04 -21.10
CA GLN A 682 -13.79 -13.50 -21.20
C GLN A 682 -14.39 -13.90 -22.55
N ALA A 683 -15.61 -14.40 -22.56
CA ALA A 683 -16.32 -14.65 -23.80
C ALA A 683 -16.47 -13.31 -24.57
N ARG A 684 -16.03 -13.28 -25.83
CA ARG A 684 -16.22 -12.11 -26.68
C ARG A 684 -17.73 -11.89 -26.85
N ALA A 685 -18.21 -10.72 -26.42
CA ALA A 685 -19.58 -10.33 -26.70
C ALA A 685 -19.77 -10.25 -28.22
N GLY A 686 -20.38 -11.29 -28.83
CA GLY A 686 -20.81 -11.30 -30.22
C GLY A 686 -20.05 -12.22 -31.17
N GLU A 687 -19.88 -13.50 -30.87
CA GLU A 687 -19.80 -14.57 -31.88
C GLU A 687 -21.06 -15.46 -31.82
#